data_a8894487d97bf39da763b29b128bbe06
#
_entry.id   a8894487d97bf39da763b29b128bbe06
#
_cell.length_a   1.000
_cell.length_b   1.000
_cell.length_c   1.000
_cell.angle_alpha   90.00
_cell.angle_beta   90.00
_cell.angle_gamma   90.00
#
_symmetry.space_group_name_H-M   'P 1'
#
loop_
_entity.id
_entity.type
_entity.pdbx_description
1 polymer ?
#
loop_
_entity_poly.entity_id
_entity_poly.type
_entity_poly.pdbx_seq_one_letter_code
_entity_poly.pdbx_strand_id
1 'polypeptide(L)'
;MKLIYLYTIGIFIMFMSPSSYLCAQGVAENNQFFDWKESDYKAYEDSLLKALYPPVIAKTAENPERFSQQPQAFVPKAISDNTYVPTTVTIDKSKAVGEIPIQTGVSPTGAKTYTVPIQVYPGINGFEPQLSLAYNSQQGNGIVGIGWGIGGVQSIMRTSRNIYYDGKPQGALRTKADAFVLDGMRLIKISENATTINYESEQGNIKVKAFLSGDVVKYFEVFYPNGTKGIFGYASNTSNKIFYPIVSLSDLRNNQILYTYVEQENHYRLTKVAYNGASVEFQYQASRPDPLVSFIGGLKTGESYLLAKIISKLGSTALCTYSLSYKNQNNSSVLSQIDYSASGQSLNPIKLYYGEGITDGSYDNGSVTQLYNWYESTDPARIKVVKGRYDYASGADGLISLPNENPYWEHYRHSTAFQHSQNRYDNKFTGEEKIYLYAGLNSEYASPMPNLTTGANFIDIFCADLEGKQEEHIIKVNNGVSGDNDQVTFRVYRASLTVGLVSKYTRTFNFPTVLTDADGAKSIHPKFYYTGDFNGDGKQEVLAVSCHHPFGETSKTSKCYIFDLESGKVLYQSYLFPYNVNFVGTEQPDPEDAFQKTDRLLVLDYDGDGKSDIALINDSGINIYTFDVSGSTWTGRKVSTYTGLKKVDLKDRSLLLGEINGDGLMDLLVSPKKKDPVYTWAAYNSMGDGQFYKSTFAGTQNSGISTDGFLLQDVNGDGMTDLIRYHSSGFFTYLAKKNNVGSVECAQNYTSKSILIPTNINSHNYFSQLVSLKNGVVTKYSFKRNDNKGVLATGMANSLGVVEKNTYLL
;
A
#
# COMPACT_ATOMS: atom_id res chain seq x y z
N MET A 1 -26.54 -9.00 6.76
CA MET A 1 -26.49 -9.67 5.46
C MET A 1 -27.64 -9.27 4.52
N LYS A 2 -28.91 -9.25 4.93
CA LYS A 2 -30.01 -8.76 4.07
C LYS A 2 -29.95 -7.26 3.70
N LEU A 3 -29.42 -6.42 4.59
CA LEU A 3 -29.30 -4.97 4.35
C LEU A 3 -28.21 -4.60 3.33
N ILE A 4 -27.11 -5.35 3.33
CA ILE A 4 -25.98 -5.15 2.39
C ILE A 4 -26.38 -5.57 0.96
N TYR A 5 -27.21 -6.59 0.83
CA TYR A 5 -27.71 -7.04 -0.49
C TYR A 5 -28.63 -6.00 -1.15
N LEU A 6 -29.43 -5.29 -0.34
CA LEU A 6 -30.28 -4.20 -0.84
C LEU A 6 -29.50 -2.94 -1.25
N TYR A 7 -28.37 -2.67 -0.59
CA TYR A 7 -27.51 -1.52 -0.91
C TYR A 7 -26.80 -1.70 -2.27
N THR A 8 -26.37 -2.94 -2.57
CA THR A 8 -25.71 -3.25 -3.85
C THR A 8 -26.68 -3.18 -5.04
N ILE A 9 -27.92 -3.58 -4.85
CA ILE A 9 -28.95 -3.52 -5.90
C ILE A 9 -29.39 -2.08 -6.14
N GLY A 10 -29.53 -1.25 -5.10
CA GLY A 10 -29.92 0.16 -5.22
C GLY A 10 -28.92 1.02 -5.99
N ILE A 11 -27.62 0.78 -5.80
CA ILE A 11 -26.57 1.50 -6.54
C ILE A 11 -26.50 1.07 -8.00
N PHE A 12 -26.82 -0.21 -8.31
CA PHE A 12 -26.79 -0.72 -9.68
C PHE A 12 -27.93 -0.17 -10.57
N ILE A 13 -29.09 0.15 -9.97
CA ILE A 13 -30.24 0.71 -10.69
C ILE A 13 -30.02 2.18 -11.07
N MET A 14 -29.19 2.94 -10.33
CA MET A 14 -28.93 4.35 -10.61
C MET A 14 -28.07 4.63 -11.86
N PHE A 15 -27.42 3.60 -12.43
CA PHE A 15 -26.50 3.75 -13.56
C PHE A 15 -26.94 3.04 -14.85
N MET A 16 -28.15 2.51 -14.91
CA MET A 16 -28.67 1.91 -16.15
C MET A 16 -29.32 2.97 -17.05
N SER A 17 -28.92 2.99 -18.32
CA SER A 17 -29.57 3.83 -19.35
C SER A 17 -30.99 3.33 -19.62
N PRO A 18 -31.91 4.19 -20.12
CA PRO A 18 -33.32 3.81 -20.43
C PRO A 18 -33.47 2.61 -21.36
N SER A 19 -32.43 2.31 -22.21
CA SER A 19 -32.43 1.14 -23.09
C SER A 19 -32.11 -0.16 -22.36
N SER A 20 -31.48 -0.11 -21.19
CA SER A 20 -31.20 -1.31 -20.35
C SER A 20 -32.43 -1.71 -19.53
N TYR A 21 -33.36 -0.80 -19.33
CA TYR A 21 -34.59 -1.04 -18.56
C TYR A 21 -35.55 -2.00 -19.28
N LEU A 22 -35.59 -1.92 -20.62
CA LEU A 22 -36.43 -2.80 -21.42
C LEU A 22 -35.92 -4.24 -21.50
N CYS A 23 -34.66 -4.47 -21.31
CA CYS A 23 -34.06 -5.83 -21.32
C CYS A 23 -34.29 -6.58 -20.01
N ALA A 24 -34.45 -5.86 -18.89
CA ALA A 24 -34.71 -6.45 -17.58
C ALA A 24 -36.16 -6.92 -17.40
N GLN A 25 -37.11 -6.38 -18.16
CA GLN A 25 -38.51 -6.83 -18.11
C GLN A 25 -38.78 -8.18 -18.77
N GLY A 26 -37.87 -8.65 -19.64
CA GLY A 26 -38.04 -9.94 -20.33
C GLY A 26 -37.65 -11.20 -19.53
N VAL A 27 -37.06 -11.06 -18.35
CA VAL A 27 -36.56 -12.19 -17.52
C VAL A 27 -37.40 -12.43 -16.26
N ALA A 28 -38.45 -11.65 -16.04
CA ALA A 28 -39.17 -11.58 -14.76
C ALA A 28 -40.47 -12.40 -14.72
N GLU A 29 -40.67 -13.43 -15.55
CA GLU A 29 -41.95 -14.16 -15.55
C GLU A 29 -42.10 -15.28 -14.52
N ASN A 30 -41.17 -15.48 -13.56
CA ASN A 30 -41.33 -16.55 -12.57
C ASN A 30 -40.83 -16.30 -11.13
N ASN A 31 -40.75 -15.04 -10.68
CA ASN A 31 -40.58 -14.77 -9.25
C ASN A 31 -41.44 -13.57 -8.85
N GLN A 32 -42.23 -13.75 -7.80
CA GLN A 32 -43.03 -12.69 -7.18
C GLN A 32 -42.14 -11.52 -6.73
N PHE A 33 -41.88 -10.56 -7.62
CA PHE A 33 -41.36 -9.26 -7.25
C PHE A 33 -42.55 -8.33 -6.94
N PHE A 34 -42.43 -7.62 -5.82
CA PHE A 34 -43.38 -6.62 -5.38
C PHE A 34 -43.52 -5.54 -6.47
N ASP A 35 -44.75 -5.31 -6.85
CA ASP A 35 -45.16 -4.25 -7.80
C ASP A 35 -45.14 -2.90 -7.07
N TRP A 36 -43.95 -2.29 -7.00
CA TRP A 36 -43.75 -0.99 -6.35
C TRP A 36 -44.12 0.12 -7.31
N LYS A 37 -45.09 0.98 -6.90
CA LYS A 37 -45.42 2.19 -7.62
C LYS A 37 -44.33 3.25 -7.37
N GLU A 38 -44.23 4.22 -8.27
CA GLU A 38 -43.26 5.32 -8.13
C GLU A 38 -43.40 6.09 -6.80
N SER A 39 -44.62 6.16 -6.25
CA SER A 39 -44.91 6.67 -4.91
C SER A 39 -44.23 5.88 -3.78
N ASP A 40 -44.06 4.58 -3.96
CA ASP A 40 -43.48 3.68 -2.94
C ASP A 40 -41.97 3.79 -2.95
N TYR A 41 -41.35 4.01 -4.11
CA TYR A 41 -39.96 4.34 -4.24
C TYR A 41 -39.61 5.67 -3.56
N LYS A 42 -40.41 6.69 -3.77
CA LYS A 42 -40.22 8.02 -3.17
C LYS A 42 -40.40 8.01 -1.66
N ALA A 43 -41.36 7.24 -1.14
CA ALA A 43 -41.60 7.04 0.29
C ALA A 43 -40.43 6.24 0.95
N TYR A 44 -39.85 5.28 0.22
CA TYR A 44 -38.70 4.52 0.66
C TYR A 44 -37.43 5.38 0.67
N GLU A 45 -37.19 6.18 -0.36
CA GLU A 45 -36.05 7.11 -0.47
C GLU A 45 -36.13 8.18 0.63
N ASP A 46 -37.29 8.75 0.90
CA ASP A 46 -37.53 9.69 2.01
C ASP A 46 -37.32 9.03 3.39
N SER A 47 -37.67 7.76 3.52
CA SER A 47 -37.45 6.99 4.74
C SER A 47 -35.95 6.68 4.95
N LEU A 48 -35.24 6.38 3.85
CA LEU A 48 -33.79 6.12 3.88
C LEU A 48 -33.01 7.39 4.19
N LEU A 49 -33.38 8.52 3.59
CA LEU A 49 -32.79 9.82 3.88
C LEU A 49 -33.02 10.26 5.32
N LYS A 50 -34.21 10.01 5.89
CA LYS A 50 -34.48 10.27 7.31
C LYS A 50 -33.72 9.34 8.26
N ALA A 51 -33.44 8.10 7.87
CA ALA A 51 -32.64 7.15 8.65
C ALA A 51 -31.15 7.46 8.60
N LEU A 52 -30.65 7.93 7.45
CA LEU A 52 -29.24 8.32 7.25
C LEU A 52 -28.93 9.72 7.83
N TYR A 53 -29.94 10.60 7.83
CA TYR A 53 -29.84 11.96 8.35
C TYR A 53 -31.01 12.23 9.32
N PRO A 54 -31.00 11.68 10.55
CA PRO A 54 -32.03 11.98 11.52
C PRO A 54 -32.08 13.48 11.78
N PRO A 55 -33.28 14.08 11.88
CA PRO A 55 -33.40 15.50 12.16
C PRO A 55 -32.68 15.81 13.48
N VAL A 56 -31.73 16.71 13.43
CA VAL A 56 -31.03 17.22 14.60
C VAL A 56 -32.08 17.93 15.45
N ILE A 57 -32.47 17.31 16.56
CA ILE A 57 -33.29 17.97 17.58
C ILE A 57 -32.40 19.02 18.21
N ALA A 58 -32.60 20.27 17.83
CA ALA A 58 -31.93 21.40 18.42
C ALA A 58 -32.29 21.46 19.92
N LYS A 59 -31.42 20.95 20.78
CA LYS A 59 -31.44 21.36 22.18
C LYS A 59 -31.04 22.82 22.23
N THR A 60 -31.89 23.65 22.75
CA THR A 60 -31.64 25.07 23.02
C THR A 60 -30.32 25.18 23.78
N ALA A 61 -29.31 25.69 23.09
CA ALA A 61 -28.01 25.95 23.68
C ALA A 61 -28.05 27.30 24.40
N GLU A 62 -27.80 27.28 25.69
CA GLU A 62 -27.34 28.43 26.42
C GLU A 62 -25.85 28.70 26.03
N ASN A 63 -25.66 29.59 25.14
CA ASN A 63 -24.48 30.43 24.81
C ASN A 63 -24.20 30.46 23.29
N PRO A 64 -24.62 31.54 22.59
CA PRO A 64 -24.47 31.59 21.12
C PRO A 64 -23.07 31.99 20.61
N GLU A 65 -22.10 32.28 21.44
CA GLU A 65 -20.82 32.85 20.98
C GLU A 65 -19.72 31.80 20.69
N ARG A 66 -19.96 30.49 20.85
CA ARG A 66 -18.97 29.42 20.59
C ARG A 66 -19.11 28.68 19.26
N PHE A 67 -20.08 28.97 18.43
CA PHE A 67 -20.34 28.24 17.17
C PHE A 67 -20.34 29.13 15.94
N SER A 68 -19.32 29.94 15.73
CA SER A 68 -19.18 30.73 14.51
C SER A 68 -18.15 30.21 13.51
N GLN A 69 -17.70 28.96 13.64
CA GLN A 69 -17.00 28.30 12.54
C GLN A 69 -17.93 27.24 11.94
N GLN A 70 -18.66 27.63 10.88
CA GLN A 70 -19.23 26.64 9.96
C GLN A 70 -18.10 25.73 9.48
N PRO A 71 -18.32 24.40 9.30
CA PRO A 71 -17.38 23.56 8.57
C PRO A 71 -17.16 24.25 7.23
N GLN A 72 -15.93 24.68 6.97
CA GLN A 72 -15.61 25.18 5.64
C GLN A 72 -15.93 24.07 4.66
N ALA A 73 -16.85 24.33 3.74
CA ALA A 73 -17.10 23.42 2.65
C ALA A 73 -15.76 23.15 1.99
N PHE A 74 -15.42 21.86 1.81
CA PHE A 74 -14.25 21.44 1.08
C PHE A 74 -14.32 22.08 -0.30
N VAL A 75 -13.52 23.08 -0.54
CA VAL A 75 -13.28 23.62 -1.87
C VAL A 75 -12.03 22.89 -2.37
N PRO A 76 -12.17 21.96 -3.32
CA PRO A 76 -11.02 21.29 -3.91
C PRO A 76 -10.05 22.35 -4.42
N LYS A 77 -8.85 22.39 -3.89
CA LYS A 77 -7.82 23.31 -4.36
C LYS A 77 -7.38 22.81 -5.73
N ALA A 78 -7.73 23.55 -6.77
CA ALA A 78 -7.18 23.28 -8.09
C ALA A 78 -5.66 23.25 -7.99
N ILE A 79 -5.01 22.28 -8.64
CA ILE A 79 -3.55 22.28 -8.77
C ILE A 79 -3.19 23.60 -9.43
N SER A 80 -2.45 24.45 -8.71
CA SER A 80 -1.99 25.75 -9.26
C SER A 80 -1.17 25.45 -10.51
N ASP A 81 -1.60 26.02 -11.64
CA ASP A 81 -1.07 25.81 -12.96
C ASP A 81 0.38 26.32 -13.12
N ASN A 82 1.35 25.54 -12.70
CA ASN A 82 2.71 25.69 -13.21
C ASN A 82 2.96 24.77 -14.43
N THR A 83 1.90 24.33 -15.09
CA THR A 83 1.97 23.44 -16.23
C THR A 83 1.87 24.24 -17.50
N TYR A 84 2.97 24.32 -18.24
CA TYR A 84 2.96 24.94 -19.56
C TYR A 84 2.26 24.03 -20.57
N VAL A 85 0.95 24.20 -20.72
CA VAL A 85 0.21 23.73 -21.88
C VAL A 85 0.06 24.92 -22.81
N PRO A 86 0.65 24.92 -24.02
CA PRO A 86 0.56 26.05 -24.93
C PRO A 86 -0.89 26.30 -25.29
N THR A 87 -1.27 27.55 -25.49
CA THR A 87 -2.62 27.89 -25.96
C THR A 87 -2.83 27.58 -27.43
N THR A 88 -1.73 27.52 -28.20
CA THR A 88 -1.73 27.19 -29.64
C THR A 88 -0.49 26.39 -29.98
N VAL A 89 -0.60 25.49 -30.96
CA VAL A 89 0.52 24.72 -31.49
C VAL A 89 0.64 25.04 -33.00
N THR A 90 1.84 25.41 -33.41
CA THR A 90 2.11 25.65 -34.80
C THR A 90 2.07 24.33 -35.59
N ILE A 91 1.24 24.31 -36.64
CA ILE A 91 1.14 23.21 -37.60
C ILE A 91 2.27 23.32 -38.63
N ASP A 92 2.97 22.22 -38.85
CA ASP A 92 3.93 22.11 -39.93
C ASP A 92 3.20 21.93 -41.26
N LYS A 93 3.22 22.97 -42.08
CA LYS A 93 2.53 23.00 -43.39
C LYS A 93 3.21 22.15 -44.47
N SER A 94 4.39 21.63 -44.23
CA SER A 94 5.07 20.67 -45.11
C SER A 94 4.52 19.25 -45.01
N LYS A 95 3.79 18.96 -43.96
CA LYS A 95 3.15 17.65 -43.69
C LYS A 95 1.80 17.53 -44.40
N ALA A 96 1.40 16.31 -44.64
CA ALA A 96 0.08 16.03 -45.23
C ALA A 96 -1.06 16.50 -44.31
N VAL A 97 -2.15 16.93 -44.92
CA VAL A 97 -3.39 17.29 -44.19
C VAL A 97 -4.12 16.04 -43.81
N GLY A 98 -4.42 15.90 -42.51
CA GLY A 98 -5.16 14.76 -41.96
C GLY A 98 -5.17 14.77 -40.44
N GLU A 99 -6.04 13.95 -39.86
CA GLU A 99 -6.16 13.81 -38.41
C GLU A 99 -5.70 12.41 -37.97
N ILE A 100 -4.91 12.38 -36.90
CA ILE A 100 -4.68 11.17 -36.11
C ILE A 100 -5.85 11.09 -35.12
N PRO A 101 -6.76 10.11 -35.24
CA PRO A 101 -7.92 10.02 -34.37
C PRO A 101 -7.48 9.89 -32.90
N ILE A 102 -8.06 10.72 -32.04
CA ILE A 102 -7.90 10.60 -30.58
C ILE A 102 -9.24 10.85 -29.90
N GLN A 103 -9.62 9.98 -29.01
CA GLN A 103 -10.78 10.13 -28.16
C GLN A 103 -10.34 10.57 -26.77
N THR A 104 -11.10 11.43 -26.14
CA THR A 104 -10.81 11.99 -24.83
C THR A 104 -12.04 11.81 -23.94
N GLY A 105 -11.81 11.53 -22.66
CA GLY A 105 -12.90 11.28 -21.71
C GLY A 105 -12.43 11.35 -20.26
N VAL A 106 -13.37 11.08 -19.38
CA VAL A 106 -13.16 10.88 -17.94
C VAL A 106 -13.83 9.57 -17.57
N SER A 107 -13.12 8.70 -16.84
CA SER A 107 -13.68 7.43 -16.37
C SER A 107 -14.72 7.66 -15.26
N PRO A 108 -15.55 6.68 -14.94
CA PRO A 108 -16.46 6.75 -13.77
C PRO A 108 -15.73 6.97 -12.43
N THR A 109 -14.46 6.60 -12.36
CA THR A 109 -13.60 6.81 -11.18
C THR A 109 -12.90 8.17 -11.17
N GLY A 110 -13.22 9.07 -12.13
CA GLY A 110 -12.63 10.40 -12.24
C GLY A 110 -11.28 10.44 -12.96
N ALA A 111 -10.78 9.33 -13.52
CA ALA A 111 -9.52 9.33 -14.23
C ALA A 111 -9.66 10.00 -15.60
N LYS A 112 -8.73 10.87 -15.96
CA LYS A 112 -8.61 11.38 -17.34
C LYS A 112 -8.18 10.24 -18.26
N THR A 113 -8.84 10.12 -19.42
CA THR A 113 -8.54 9.09 -20.43
C THR A 113 -8.30 9.69 -21.80
N TYR A 114 -7.35 9.08 -22.55
CA TYR A 114 -7.15 9.26 -23.98
C TYR A 114 -7.12 7.90 -24.65
N THR A 115 -7.66 7.80 -25.86
CA THR A 115 -7.59 6.60 -26.69
C THR A 115 -7.23 6.98 -28.12
N VAL A 116 -6.11 6.45 -28.61
CA VAL A 116 -5.67 6.60 -30.00
C VAL A 116 -5.84 5.25 -30.69
N PRO A 117 -6.90 5.05 -31.49
CA PRO A 117 -7.11 3.81 -32.22
C PRO A 117 -5.96 3.54 -33.19
N ILE A 118 -5.49 2.32 -33.24
CA ILE A 118 -4.49 1.88 -34.24
C ILE A 118 -5.21 1.43 -35.47
N GLN A 119 -4.90 2.07 -36.59
CA GLN A 119 -5.44 1.70 -37.91
C GLN A 119 -4.90 0.30 -38.30
N VAL A 120 -5.80 -0.60 -38.55
CA VAL A 120 -5.51 -1.98 -38.98
C VAL A 120 -6.14 -2.24 -40.34
N TYR A 121 -5.65 -3.27 -41.05
CA TYR A 121 -6.30 -3.72 -42.28
C TYR A 121 -7.62 -4.43 -41.95
N PRO A 122 -8.71 -4.22 -42.67
CA PRO A 122 -9.97 -4.86 -42.39
C PRO A 122 -9.87 -6.39 -42.40
N GLY A 123 -10.45 -7.02 -41.39
CA GLY A 123 -10.54 -8.47 -41.26
C GLY A 123 -11.72 -9.05 -42.01
N ILE A 124 -11.80 -10.39 -42.07
CA ILE A 124 -12.93 -11.10 -42.73
C ILE A 124 -14.19 -10.86 -41.87
N ASN A 125 -15.23 -10.30 -42.49
CA ASN A 125 -16.49 -9.95 -41.81
C ASN A 125 -16.31 -9.07 -40.56
N GLY A 126 -15.33 -8.18 -40.54
CA GLY A 126 -15.05 -7.28 -39.42
C GLY A 126 -14.35 -7.99 -38.23
N PHE A 127 -13.82 -9.21 -38.44
CA PHE A 127 -13.04 -9.90 -37.41
C PHE A 127 -11.57 -9.50 -37.54
N GLU A 128 -11.25 -8.39 -36.93
CA GLU A 128 -9.91 -7.78 -36.85
C GLU A 128 -9.55 -7.37 -35.41
N PRO A 129 -8.25 -7.25 -35.10
CA PRO A 129 -7.83 -6.81 -33.76
C PRO A 129 -8.22 -5.34 -33.49
N GLN A 130 -8.85 -5.09 -32.35
CA GLN A 130 -9.23 -3.75 -31.90
C GLN A 130 -8.11 -3.18 -31.00
N LEU A 131 -7.07 -2.62 -31.63
CA LEU A 131 -5.89 -2.13 -30.93
C LEU A 131 -5.92 -0.62 -30.73
N SER A 132 -5.38 -0.14 -29.62
CA SER A 132 -5.24 1.28 -29.35
C SER A 132 -4.03 1.57 -28.45
N LEU A 133 -3.58 2.83 -28.44
CA LEU A 133 -2.80 3.39 -27.34
C LEU A 133 -3.81 4.04 -26.39
N ALA A 134 -3.82 3.61 -25.15
CA ALA A 134 -4.77 4.05 -24.15
C ALA A 134 -4.05 4.69 -22.96
N TYR A 135 -4.52 5.88 -22.55
CA TYR A 135 -4.09 6.57 -21.34
C TYR A 135 -5.16 6.54 -20.28
N ASN A 136 -4.76 6.32 -19.07
CA ASN A 136 -5.58 6.49 -17.88
C ASN A 136 -4.71 7.11 -16.77
N SER A 137 -5.12 8.26 -16.24
CA SER A 137 -4.34 9.01 -15.24
C SER A 137 -4.16 8.26 -13.90
N GLN A 138 -4.94 7.22 -13.65
CA GLN A 138 -4.82 6.35 -12.47
C GLN A 138 -4.00 5.07 -12.75
N GLN A 139 -3.57 4.86 -14.00
CA GLN A 139 -2.75 3.72 -14.37
C GLN A 139 -1.27 3.97 -14.04
N GLY A 140 -0.60 2.94 -13.52
CA GLY A 140 0.83 2.98 -13.22
C GLY A 140 1.72 3.04 -14.47
N ASN A 141 3.01 2.83 -14.25
CA ASN A 141 4.02 2.83 -15.30
C ASN A 141 4.00 1.50 -16.08
N GLY A 142 4.04 1.57 -17.39
CA GLY A 142 3.97 0.41 -18.28
C GLY A 142 4.94 0.52 -19.46
N ILE A 143 4.75 -0.36 -20.43
CA ILE A 143 5.59 -0.47 -21.64
C ILE A 143 5.48 0.74 -22.58
N VAL A 144 4.47 1.59 -22.40
CA VAL A 144 4.26 2.85 -23.12
C VAL A 144 4.50 4.06 -22.22
N GLY A 145 5.14 3.87 -21.06
CA GLY A 145 5.36 4.90 -20.06
C GLY A 145 4.18 5.03 -19.07
N ILE A 146 4.26 6.03 -18.18
CA ILE A 146 3.25 6.20 -17.12
C ILE A 146 1.89 6.55 -17.69
N GLY A 147 0.87 5.87 -17.19
CA GLY A 147 -0.53 6.07 -17.55
C GLY A 147 -0.90 5.50 -18.90
N TRP A 148 0.06 5.11 -19.75
CA TRP A 148 -0.17 4.61 -21.09
C TRP A 148 0.02 3.11 -21.23
N GLY A 149 -0.81 2.48 -22.03
CA GLY A 149 -0.75 1.06 -22.35
C GLY A 149 -1.24 0.76 -23.77
N ILE A 150 -1.09 -0.51 -24.18
CA ILE A 150 -1.66 -1.04 -25.41
C ILE A 150 -3.06 -1.57 -25.06
N GLY A 151 -4.10 -0.93 -25.59
CA GLY A 151 -5.49 -1.38 -25.46
C GLY A 151 -5.83 -2.47 -26.47
N GLY A 152 -6.80 -3.34 -26.12
CA GLY A 152 -7.28 -4.43 -26.99
C GLY A 152 -6.41 -5.70 -26.96
N VAL A 153 -5.47 -5.79 -26.01
CA VAL A 153 -4.66 -6.99 -25.75
C VAL A 153 -4.98 -7.49 -24.35
N GLN A 154 -5.58 -8.67 -24.28
CA GLN A 154 -6.08 -9.23 -23.03
C GLN A 154 -5.05 -10.12 -22.35
N SER A 155 -5.20 -10.28 -21.03
CA SER A 155 -4.38 -11.20 -20.25
C SER A 155 -5.16 -11.81 -19.07
N ILE A 156 -4.77 -13.02 -18.69
CA ILE A 156 -5.14 -13.57 -17.39
C ILE A 156 -3.91 -13.49 -16.48
N MET A 157 -4.10 -12.94 -15.30
CA MET A 157 -3.04 -12.76 -14.32
C MET A 157 -3.42 -13.39 -12.98
N ARG A 158 -2.42 -13.88 -12.25
CA ARG A 158 -2.61 -14.28 -10.85
C ARG A 158 -2.77 -13.04 -9.99
N THR A 159 -3.60 -13.17 -8.97
CA THR A 159 -3.81 -12.14 -7.96
C THR A 159 -3.89 -12.78 -6.58
N SER A 160 -3.75 -11.97 -5.54
CA SER A 160 -3.95 -12.40 -4.17
C SER A 160 -5.41 -12.84 -3.94
N ARG A 161 -5.58 -13.80 -3.06
CA ARG A 161 -6.89 -14.18 -2.54
C ARG A 161 -7.31 -13.16 -1.50
N ASN A 162 -8.61 -12.95 -1.36
CA ASN A 162 -9.14 -12.07 -0.34
C ASN A 162 -10.32 -12.70 0.41
N ILE A 163 -10.68 -12.10 1.53
CA ILE A 163 -11.71 -12.66 2.41
C ILE A 163 -13.09 -12.69 1.74
N TYR A 164 -13.38 -11.73 0.86
CA TYR A 164 -14.68 -11.60 0.21
C TYR A 164 -14.96 -12.73 -0.79
N TYR A 165 -14.02 -13.00 -1.71
CA TYR A 165 -14.18 -14.04 -2.74
C TYR A 165 -13.74 -15.43 -2.29
N ASP A 166 -12.72 -15.51 -1.43
CA ASP A 166 -12.01 -16.76 -1.15
C ASP A 166 -12.13 -17.22 0.30
N GLY A 167 -12.78 -16.42 1.14
CA GLY A 167 -12.96 -16.69 2.56
C GLY A 167 -11.69 -16.56 3.41
N LYS A 168 -10.55 -16.25 2.78
CA LYS A 168 -9.28 -15.97 3.44
C LYS A 168 -8.35 -15.15 2.55
N PRO A 169 -7.56 -14.24 3.11
CA PRO A 169 -6.48 -13.58 2.39
C PRO A 169 -5.29 -14.52 2.20
N GLN A 170 -4.58 -14.37 1.09
CA GLN A 170 -3.33 -15.07 0.79
C GLN A 170 -2.70 -14.44 -0.45
N GLY A 171 -1.41 -14.14 -0.41
CA GLY A 171 -0.66 -13.68 -1.57
C GLY A 171 -0.62 -14.71 -2.71
N ALA A 172 -0.22 -14.26 -3.90
CA ALA A 172 -0.08 -15.13 -5.05
C ALA A 172 1.17 -16.00 -4.91
N LEU A 173 1.01 -17.28 -4.58
CA LEU A 173 2.10 -18.24 -4.33
C LEU A 173 2.49 -19.06 -5.56
N ARG A 174 1.95 -18.77 -6.73
CA ARG A 174 2.13 -19.51 -7.97
C ARG A 174 1.73 -20.98 -7.88
N THR A 175 0.57 -21.19 -7.28
CA THR A 175 -0.06 -22.52 -7.18
C THR A 175 -1.36 -22.57 -7.99
N LYS A 176 -1.93 -23.75 -8.22
CA LYS A 176 -3.26 -23.85 -8.83
C LYS A 176 -4.39 -23.29 -7.94
N ALA A 177 -4.09 -23.07 -6.65
CA ALA A 177 -5.04 -22.54 -5.67
C ALA A 177 -5.11 -21.02 -5.69
N ASP A 178 -4.20 -20.34 -6.40
CA ASP A 178 -4.22 -18.89 -6.50
C ASP A 178 -5.48 -18.40 -7.21
N ALA A 179 -5.81 -17.15 -6.95
CA ALA A 179 -6.85 -16.46 -7.65
C ALA A 179 -6.39 -15.92 -9.00
N PHE A 180 -7.33 -15.69 -9.92
CA PHE A 180 -7.06 -15.16 -11.25
C PHE A 180 -7.99 -14.01 -11.60
N VAL A 181 -7.48 -13.09 -12.41
CA VAL A 181 -8.25 -12.00 -13.02
C VAL A 181 -8.05 -12.04 -14.54
N LEU A 182 -9.13 -11.77 -15.30
CA LEU A 182 -9.11 -11.51 -16.74
C LEU A 182 -9.27 -10.00 -16.93
N ASP A 183 -8.23 -9.33 -17.39
CA ASP A 183 -8.22 -7.85 -17.55
C ASP A 183 -8.74 -7.09 -16.33
N GLY A 184 -8.32 -7.49 -15.12
CA GLY A 184 -8.76 -6.92 -13.85
C GLY A 184 -10.07 -7.47 -13.30
N MET A 185 -10.85 -8.22 -14.09
CA MET A 185 -12.11 -8.81 -13.65
C MET A 185 -11.85 -10.14 -12.94
N ARG A 186 -12.35 -10.30 -11.73
CA ARG A 186 -12.19 -11.52 -10.93
C ARG A 186 -12.80 -12.74 -11.62
N LEU A 187 -12.06 -13.85 -11.62
CA LEU A 187 -12.53 -15.16 -12.03
C LEU A 187 -12.94 -15.97 -10.80
N ILE A 188 -14.21 -16.35 -10.78
CA ILE A 188 -14.82 -17.11 -9.68
C ILE A 188 -14.73 -18.59 -10.02
N LYS A 189 -14.10 -19.38 -9.14
CA LYS A 189 -13.95 -20.82 -9.31
C LYS A 189 -15.30 -21.52 -9.12
N ILE A 190 -15.74 -22.29 -10.13
CA ILE A 190 -17.00 -23.03 -10.13
C ILE A 190 -16.77 -24.51 -9.83
N SER A 191 -15.76 -25.12 -10.47
CA SER A 191 -15.47 -26.54 -10.28
C SER A 191 -14.03 -26.86 -10.64
N GLU A 192 -13.52 -27.98 -10.11
CA GLU A 192 -12.18 -28.49 -10.37
C GLU A 192 -12.20 -30.00 -10.48
N ASN A 193 -11.39 -30.51 -11.40
CA ASN A 193 -11.05 -31.95 -11.48
C ASN A 193 -9.53 -32.09 -11.68
N ALA A 194 -9.06 -33.32 -11.91
CA ALA A 194 -7.61 -33.60 -12.02
C ALA A 194 -6.90 -32.82 -13.15
N THR A 195 -7.60 -32.45 -14.22
CA THR A 195 -7.02 -31.84 -15.42
C THR A 195 -7.51 -30.45 -15.74
N THR A 196 -8.59 -30.00 -15.12
CA THR A 196 -9.19 -28.69 -15.44
C THR A 196 -9.80 -28.01 -14.22
N ILE A 197 -9.81 -26.68 -14.26
CA ILE A 197 -10.59 -25.84 -13.35
C ILE A 197 -11.52 -24.98 -14.21
N ASN A 198 -12.79 -24.92 -13.87
CA ASN A 198 -13.75 -24.05 -14.50
C ASN A 198 -13.99 -22.82 -13.65
N TYR A 199 -14.01 -21.65 -14.30
CA TYR A 199 -14.29 -20.36 -13.71
C TYR A 199 -15.39 -19.65 -14.48
N GLU A 200 -16.04 -18.72 -13.85
CA GLU A 200 -16.89 -17.70 -14.46
C GLU A 200 -16.38 -16.30 -14.06
N SER A 201 -16.57 -15.33 -14.96
CA SER A 201 -16.32 -13.93 -14.56
C SER A 201 -17.27 -13.54 -13.44
N GLU A 202 -16.87 -12.54 -12.65
CA GLU A 202 -17.73 -12.02 -11.57
C GLU A 202 -19.14 -11.65 -12.04
N GLN A 203 -19.27 -11.17 -13.28
CA GLN A 203 -20.56 -10.87 -13.91
C GLN A 203 -21.31 -12.09 -14.46
N GLY A 204 -20.71 -13.29 -14.41
CA GLY A 204 -21.31 -14.55 -14.87
C GLY A 204 -21.44 -14.71 -16.39
N ASN A 205 -20.98 -13.75 -17.20
CA ASN A 205 -21.18 -13.72 -18.65
C ASN A 205 -20.01 -14.32 -19.47
N ILE A 206 -18.83 -14.55 -18.86
CA ILE A 206 -17.65 -15.12 -19.50
C ILE A 206 -17.30 -16.43 -18.78
N LYS A 207 -17.18 -17.51 -19.54
CA LYS A 207 -16.76 -18.82 -19.02
C LYS A 207 -15.29 -19.04 -19.32
N VAL A 208 -14.55 -19.50 -18.32
CA VAL A 208 -13.11 -19.72 -18.44
C VAL A 208 -12.75 -21.14 -17.97
N LYS A 209 -11.94 -21.83 -18.74
CA LYS A 209 -11.46 -23.16 -18.41
C LYS A 209 -9.93 -23.18 -18.36
N ALA A 210 -9.37 -23.41 -17.20
CA ALA A 210 -7.94 -23.64 -17.01
C ALA A 210 -7.59 -25.10 -17.25
N PHE A 211 -6.49 -25.36 -17.92
CA PHE A 211 -5.96 -26.71 -18.18
C PHE A 211 -4.74 -26.95 -17.29
N LEU A 212 -4.74 -28.09 -16.62
CA LEU A 212 -3.74 -28.48 -15.62
C LEU A 212 -2.84 -29.62 -16.11
N SER A 213 -1.61 -29.62 -15.57
CA SER A 213 -0.74 -30.80 -15.55
C SER A 213 -0.21 -30.95 -14.11
N GLY A 214 -0.83 -31.82 -13.34
CA GLY A 214 -0.64 -31.88 -11.89
C GLY A 214 -1.07 -30.55 -11.25
N ASP A 215 -0.17 -29.88 -10.53
CA ASP A 215 -0.41 -28.58 -9.90
C ASP A 215 -0.05 -27.37 -10.79
N VAL A 216 0.37 -27.62 -12.03
CA VAL A 216 0.73 -26.55 -12.98
C VAL A 216 -0.47 -26.17 -13.83
N VAL A 217 -0.87 -24.89 -13.75
CA VAL A 217 -1.81 -24.27 -14.67
C VAL A 217 -1.05 -23.92 -15.94
N LYS A 218 -1.41 -24.58 -17.05
CA LYS A 218 -0.70 -24.44 -18.32
C LYS A 218 -1.22 -23.27 -19.14
N TYR A 219 -2.52 -23.27 -19.42
CA TYR A 219 -3.19 -22.29 -20.25
C TYR A 219 -4.67 -22.23 -19.92
N PHE A 220 -5.37 -21.23 -20.48
CA PHE A 220 -6.81 -21.06 -20.32
C PHE A 220 -7.51 -20.98 -21.68
N GLU A 221 -8.74 -21.47 -21.73
CA GLU A 221 -9.73 -21.19 -22.77
C GLU A 221 -10.79 -20.26 -22.19
N VAL A 222 -11.07 -19.17 -22.89
CA VAL A 222 -12.08 -18.18 -22.53
C VAL A 222 -13.17 -18.16 -23.59
N PHE A 223 -14.41 -18.27 -23.16
CA PHE A 223 -15.60 -18.28 -24.02
C PHE A 223 -16.40 -17.02 -23.76
N TYR A 224 -16.51 -16.19 -24.79
CA TYR A 224 -17.19 -14.91 -24.70
C TYR A 224 -18.65 -15.00 -25.16
N PRO A 225 -19.56 -14.10 -24.69
CA PRO A 225 -20.98 -14.11 -25.04
C PRO A 225 -21.26 -13.98 -26.54
N ASN A 226 -20.38 -13.31 -27.29
CA ASN A 226 -20.49 -13.14 -28.74
C ASN A 226 -20.07 -14.41 -29.54
N GLY A 227 -19.73 -15.51 -28.85
CA GLY A 227 -19.30 -16.76 -29.45
C GLY A 227 -17.82 -16.83 -29.83
N THR A 228 -17.02 -15.78 -29.53
CA THR A 228 -15.57 -15.86 -29.74
C THR A 228 -14.91 -16.70 -28.65
N LYS A 229 -13.78 -17.31 -28.99
CA LYS A 229 -12.97 -18.12 -28.07
C LYS A 229 -11.54 -17.59 -28.04
N GLY A 230 -11.06 -17.26 -26.83
CA GLY A 230 -9.68 -16.85 -26.57
C GLY A 230 -8.86 -18.02 -25.99
N ILE A 231 -7.58 -18.11 -26.38
CA ILE A 231 -6.58 -18.97 -25.73
C ILE A 231 -5.58 -18.06 -25.02
N PHE A 232 -5.29 -18.34 -23.75
CA PHE A 232 -4.40 -17.54 -22.92
C PHE A 232 -3.28 -18.41 -22.35
N GLY A 233 -2.03 -18.01 -22.56
CA GLY A 233 -0.86 -18.82 -22.21
C GLY A 233 -0.60 -19.96 -23.17
N TYR A 234 0.37 -20.81 -22.86
CA TYR A 234 0.87 -21.83 -23.76
C TYR A 234 0.69 -23.23 -23.17
N ALA A 235 0.21 -24.17 -23.99
CA ALA A 235 0.10 -25.60 -23.61
C ALA A 235 1.47 -26.21 -23.26
N SER A 236 2.56 -25.64 -23.74
CA SER A 236 3.95 -26.03 -23.45
C SER A 236 4.46 -25.55 -22.09
N ASN A 237 3.72 -24.71 -21.34
CA ASN A 237 4.16 -24.26 -20.02
C ASN A 237 4.43 -25.45 -19.09
N THR A 238 5.59 -25.47 -18.47
CA THR A 238 6.03 -26.50 -17.51
C THR A 238 5.99 -26.03 -16.06
N SER A 239 5.74 -24.73 -15.84
CA SER A 239 5.63 -24.13 -14.52
C SER A 239 4.46 -23.14 -14.46
N ASN A 240 4.00 -22.84 -13.27
CA ASN A 240 3.00 -21.81 -13.01
C ASN A 240 3.54 -20.43 -13.37
N LYS A 241 2.89 -19.76 -14.34
CA LYS A 241 3.23 -18.40 -14.76
C LYS A 241 2.46 -17.37 -13.94
N ILE A 242 2.97 -16.15 -13.88
CA ILE A 242 2.26 -15.01 -13.28
C ILE A 242 1.23 -14.48 -14.28
N PHE A 243 1.65 -14.31 -15.54
CA PHE A 243 0.83 -13.83 -16.64
C PHE A 243 0.57 -14.91 -17.67
N TYR A 244 -0.63 -14.96 -18.16
CA TYR A 244 -1.07 -15.79 -19.29
C TYR A 244 -1.62 -14.83 -20.35
N PRO A 245 -0.79 -14.35 -21.29
CA PRO A 245 -1.24 -13.44 -22.34
C PRO A 245 -2.16 -14.16 -23.32
N ILE A 246 -3.06 -13.42 -23.96
CA ILE A 246 -3.84 -13.97 -25.07
C ILE A 246 -2.91 -14.36 -26.22
N VAL A 247 -3.00 -15.59 -26.69
CA VAL A 247 -2.19 -16.10 -27.81
C VAL A 247 -2.99 -16.31 -29.07
N SER A 248 -4.30 -16.54 -28.96
CA SER A 248 -5.20 -16.55 -30.10
C SER A 248 -6.61 -16.16 -29.70
N LEU A 249 -7.32 -15.50 -30.63
CA LEU A 249 -8.76 -15.26 -30.57
C LEU A 249 -9.39 -15.83 -31.83
N SER A 250 -10.46 -16.60 -31.75
CA SER A 250 -11.17 -17.16 -32.87
C SER A 250 -12.66 -16.85 -32.82
N ASP A 251 -13.27 -16.64 -34.00
CA ASP A 251 -14.70 -16.50 -34.13
C ASP A 251 -15.38 -17.88 -34.40
N LEU A 252 -16.70 -17.89 -34.52
CA LEU A 252 -17.50 -19.09 -34.79
C LEU A 252 -17.22 -19.73 -36.17
N ARG A 253 -16.52 -19.01 -37.06
CA ARG A 253 -16.14 -19.50 -38.40
C ARG A 253 -14.68 -19.90 -38.49
N ASN A 254 -13.98 -19.98 -37.32
CA ASN A 254 -12.57 -20.27 -37.17
C ASN A 254 -11.63 -19.25 -37.86
N ASN A 255 -12.06 -18.00 -38.09
CA ASN A 255 -11.13 -16.94 -38.37
C ASN A 255 -10.32 -16.71 -37.10
N GLN A 256 -9.01 -16.44 -37.24
CA GLN A 256 -8.11 -16.35 -36.12
C GLN A 256 -7.32 -15.04 -36.11
N ILE A 257 -7.15 -14.49 -34.93
CA ILE A 257 -6.18 -13.44 -34.61
C ILE A 257 -5.14 -14.10 -33.73
N LEU A 258 -3.87 -14.07 -34.15
CA LEU A 258 -2.75 -14.71 -33.46
C LEU A 258 -1.83 -13.65 -32.86
N TYR A 259 -1.43 -13.83 -31.61
CA TYR A 259 -0.58 -12.93 -30.86
C TYR A 259 0.77 -13.59 -30.59
N THR A 260 1.85 -12.90 -30.88
CA THR A 260 3.23 -13.38 -30.67
C THR A 260 3.94 -12.51 -29.65
N TYR A 261 4.62 -13.14 -28.71
CA TYR A 261 5.31 -12.48 -27.61
C TYR A 261 6.77 -12.91 -27.52
N VAL A 262 7.59 -12.04 -26.92
CA VAL A 262 8.89 -12.39 -26.36
C VAL A 262 8.74 -12.40 -24.84
N GLU A 263 9.11 -13.52 -24.21
CA GLU A 263 9.19 -13.63 -22.75
C GLU A 263 10.59 -13.23 -22.31
N GLN A 264 10.67 -12.25 -21.40
CA GLN A 264 11.91 -11.81 -20.78
C GLN A 264 11.63 -11.39 -19.34
N GLU A 265 12.46 -11.82 -18.39
CA GLU A 265 12.31 -11.51 -16.95
C GLU A 265 10.87 -11.78 -16.42
N ASN A 266 10.30 -12.92 -16.79
CA ASN A 266 8.94 -13.33 -16.45
C ASN A 266 7.82 -12.36 -16.91
N HIS A 267 8.11 -11.50 -17.88
CA HIS A 267 7.18 -10.59 -18.51
C HIS A 267 7.03 -10.92 -20.00
N TYR A 268 5.82 -10.75 -20.55
CA TYR A 268 5.51 -11.01 -21.95
C TYR A 268 5.34 -9.71 -22.72
N ARG A 269 6.21 -9.49 -23.71
CA ARG A 269 6.20 -8.31 -24.58
C ARG A 269 5.63 -8.67 -25.95
N LEU A 270 4.50 -8.04 -26.32
CA LEU A 270 3.83 -8.29 -27.60
C LEU A 270 4.69 -7.81 -28.75
N THR A 271 4.97 -8.67 -29.72
CA THR A 271 5.77 -8.34 -30.89
C THR A 271 4.98 -8.29 -32.18
N LYS A 272 3.89 -9.10 -32.28
CA LYS A 272 3.10 -9.17 -33.48
C LYS A 272 1.66 -9.63 -33.19
N VAL A 273 0.71 -9.04 -33.91
CA VAL A 273 -0.66 -9.54 -34.04
C VAL A 273 -0.91 -9.84 -35.51
N ALA A 274 -1.24 -11.09 -35.85
CA ALA A 274 -1.41 -11.53 -37.25
C ALA A 274 -2.82 -12.05 -37.47
N TYR A 275 -3.43 -11.71 -38.58
CA TYR A 275 -4.78 -12.14 -38.99
C TYR A 275 -4.97 -11.95 -40.46
N ASN A 276 -5.63 -12.89 -41.17
CA ASN A 276 -6.07 -12.78 -42.57
C ASN A 276 -5.00 -12.17 -43.51
N GLY A 277 -3.75 -12.61 -43.41
CA GLY A 277 -2.65 -12.09 -44.26
C GLY A 277 -2.16 -10.69 -43.88
N ALA A 278 -2.81 -10.03 -42.92
CA ALA A 278 -2.38 -8.76 -42.35
C ALA A 278 -1.66 -8.96 -41.02
N SER A 279 -0.95 -7.95 -40.58
CA SER A 279 -0.33 -7.97 -39.24
C SER A 279 -0.12 -6.55 -38.68
N VAL A 280 -0.04 -6.49 -37.35
CA VAL A 280 0.45 -5.31 -36.63
C VAL A 280 1.70 -5.74 -35.88
N GLU A 281 2.80 -5.04 -36.13
CA GLU A 281 4.11 -5.33 -35.52
C GLU A 281 4.47 -4.24 -34.51
N PHE A 282 5.06 -4.63 -33.39
CA PHE A 282 5.48 -3.78 -32.31
C PHE A 282 6.99 -3.81 -32.18
N GLN A 283 7.61 -2.65 -32.26
CA GLN A 283 9.05 -2.50 -32.12
C GLN A 283 9.37 -1.69 -30.86
N TYR A 284 10.41 -2.13 -30.17
CA TYR A 284 10.77 -1.60 -28.86
C TYR A 284 12.17 -0.99 -28.88
N GLN A 285 12.37 0.07 -28.10
CA GLN A 285 13.68 0.60 -27.80
C GLN A 285 14.16 0.01 -26.47
N ALA A 286 15.43 -0.39 -26.45
CA ALA A 286 16.09 -0.86 -25.25
C ALA A 286 16.48 0.30 -24.32
N SER A 287 16.73 -0.03 -23.05
CA SER A 287 17.30 0.90 -22.06
C SER A 287 16.40 2.08 -21.71
N ARG A 288 15.19 1.78 -21.24
CA ARG A 288 14.37 2.81 -20.60
C ARG A 288 15.06 3.37 -19.36
N PRO A 289 14.93 4.68 -19.06
CA PRO A 289 15.58 5.29 -17.90
C PRO A 289 15.03 4.84 -16.55
N ASP A 290 13.82 4.29 -16.53
CA ASP A 290 13.06 3.85 -15.37
C ASP A 290 12.63 2.38 -15.48
N PRO A 291 13.56 1.40 -15.53
CA PRO A 291 13.20 0.00 -15.64
C PRO A 291 12.26 -0.42 -14.51
N LEU A 292 11.23 -1.19 -14.88
CA LEU A 292 10.26 -1.70 -13.90
C LEU A 292 10.80 -2.99 -13.30
N VAL A 293 10.72 -3.11 -12.00
CA VAL A 293 11.06 -4.32 -11.25
C VAL A 293 9.98 -4.50 -10.20
N SER A 294 9.43 -5.71 -10.13
CA SER A 294 8.51 -6.11 -9.07
C SER A 294 8.70 -7.59 -8.75
N PHE A 295 8.19 -8.00 -7.61
CA PHE A 295 8.27 -9.37 -7.13
C PHE A 295 6.87 -9.89 -6.88
N ILE A 296 6.64 -11.15 -7.23
CA ILE A 296 5.36 -11.79 -6.96
C ILE A 296 5.55 -13.32 -6.87
N GLY A 297 5.13 -13.91 -5.76
CA GLY A 297 5.17 -15.35 -5.54
C GLY A 297 6.56 -15.97 -5.75
N GLY A 298 7.62 -15.30 -5.31
CA GLY A 298 9.01 -15.75 -5.44
C GLY A 298 9.64 -15.54 -6.81
N LEU A 299 9.01 -14.78 -7.73
CA LEU A 299 9.60 -14.42 -9.02
C LEU A 299 9.83 -12.92 -9.12
N LYS A 300 11.01 -12.58 -9.61
CA LYS A 300 11.30 -11.24 -10.11
C LYS A 300 10.67 -11.08 -11.49
N THR A 301 9.92 -10.01 -11.68
CA THR A 301 9.43 -9.58 -13.00
C THR A 301 10.09 -8.26 -13.37
N GLY A 302 10.31 -8.03 -14.66
CA GLY A 302 10.97 -6.81 -15.09
C GLY A 302 10.59 -6.38 -16.50
N GLU A 303 10.63 -5.07 -16.74
CA GLU A 303 10.48 -4.50 -18.08
C GLU A 303 11.47 -3.35 -18.27
N SER A 304 12.43 -3.54 -19.19
CA SER A 304 13.52 -2.61 -19.47
C SER A 304 13.39 -1.91 -20.83
N TYR A 305 12.25 -2.05 -21.49
CA TYR A 305 12.00 -1.52 -22.83
C TYR A 305 10.81 -0.57 -22.84
N LEU A 306 10.77 0.31 -23.85
CA LEU A 306 9.62 1.13 -24.19
C LEU A 306 9.19 0.82 -25.62
N LEU A 307 7.89 0.86 -25.88
CA LEU A 307 7.34 0.72 -27.23
C LEU A 307 7.78 1.90 -28.09
N ALA A 308 8.49 1.65 -29.18
CA ALA A 308 9.00 2.69 -30.07
C ALA A 308 8.14 2.89 -31.31
N LYS A 309 7.63 1.79 -31.91
CA LYS A 309 6.81 1.86 -33.13
C LYS A 309 5.72 0.79 -33.14
N ILE A 310 4.61 1.14 -33.79
CA ILE A 310 3.55 0.20 -34.20
C ILE A 310 3.40 0.30 -35.71
N ILE A 311 3.51 -0.82 -36.40
CA ILE A 311 3.49 -0.87 -37.85
C ILE A 311 2.34 -1.80 -38.30
N SER A 312 1.34 -1.25 -38.97
CA SER A 312 0.27 -2.04 -39.59
C SER A 312 0.68 -2.43 -40.99
N LYS A 313 0.52 -3.71 -41.35
CA LYS A 313 0.98 -4.29 -42.62
C LYS A 313 -0.09 -5.14 -43.30
N LEU A 314 -0.05 -5.17 -44.62
CA LEU A 314 -0.67 -6.22 -45.45
C LEU A 314 0.44 -6.99 -46.17
N GLY A 315 0.61 -8.27 -45.83
CA GLY A 315 1.79 -9.02 -46.26
C GLY A 315 3.08 -8.37 -45.77
N SER A 316 3.95 -7.98 -46.69
CA SER A 316 5.21 -7.24 -46.43
C SER A 316 5.07 -5.72 -46.48
N THR A 317 3.96 -5.20 -47.01
CA THR A 317 3.75 -3.77 -47.26
C THR A 317 3.22 -3.07 -46.01
N ALA A 318 3.90 -2.03 -45.54
CA ALA A 318 3.41 -1.22 -44.45
C ALA A 318 2.27 -0.31 -44.96
N LEU A 319 1.13 -0.35 -44.24
CA LEU A 319 0.00 0.54 -44.44
C LEU A 319 0.22 1.87 -43.75
N CYS A 320 0.56 1.79 -42.46
CA CYS A 320 0.86 2.95 -41.64
C CYS A 320 1.83 2.59 -40.49
N THR A 321 2.47 3.60 -39.96
CA THR A 321 3.41 3.51 -38.85
C THR A 321 3.11 4.60 -37.83
N TYR A 322 2.96 4.21 -36.58
CA TYR A 322 2.96 5.08 -35.41
C TYR A 322 4.35 5.04 -34.78
N SER A 323 4.98 6.19 -34.57
CA SER A 323 6.26 6.32 -33.87
C SER A 323 6.06 7.08 -32.56
N LEU A 324 6.62 6.56 -31.47
CA LEU A 324 6.40 7.05 -30.11
C LEU A 324 7.69 7.69 -29.59
N SER A 325 7.57 8.89 -29.04
CA SER A 325 8.67 9.62 -28.41
C SER A 325 8.40 9.86 -26.94
N TYR A 326 9.44 9.73 -26.13
CA TYR A 326 9.34 9.81 -24.67
C TYR A 326 10.20 10.93 -24.11
N LYS A 327 9.81 11.41 -22.95
CA LYS A 327 10.61 12.28 -22.08
C LYS A 327 10.80 11.60 -20.73
N ASN A 328 11.94 11.86 -20.10
CA ASN A 328 12.13 11.53 -18.69
C ASN A 328 11.60 12.69 -17.87
N GLN A 329 10.60 12.45 -17.06
CA GLN A 329 10.02 13.42 -16.15
C GLN A 329 9.87 12.82 -14.76
N ASN A 330 10.46 13.44 -13.75
CA ASN A 330 10.50 12.94 -12.38
C ASN A 330 10.94 11.46 -12.29
N ASN A 331 12.05 11.15 -12.99
CA ASN A 331 12.56 9.77 -13.11
C ASN A 331 11.61 8.74 -13.72
N SER A 332 10.59 9.20 -14.42
CA SER A 332 9.62 8.34 -15.07
C SER A 332 9.55 8.63 -16.57
N SER A 333 9.36 7.58 -17.36
CA SER A 333 9.14 7.71 -18.79
C SER A 333 7.70 8.15 -19.06
N VAL A 334 7.53 9.32 -19.69
CA VAL A 334 6.22 9.81 -20.15
C VAL A 334 6.19 9.88 -21.66
N LEU A 335 5.10 9.42 -22.27
CA LEU A 335 4.88 9.51 -23.73
C LEU A 335 4.66 10.97 -24.11
N SER A 336 5.55 11.58 -24.88
CA SER A 336 5.49 13.00 -25.20
C SER A 336 4.92 13.30 -26.59
N GLN A 337 5.03 12.35 -27.54
CA GLN A 337 4.59 12.58 -28.91
C GLN A 337 4.22 11.24 -29.60
N ILE A 338 3.20 11.28 -30.43
CA ILE A 338 2.79 10.21 -31.32
C ILE A 338 2.83 10.75 -32.75
N ASP A 339 3.77 10.26 -33.55
CA ASP A 339 3.86 10.54 -34.98
C ASP A 339 3.13 9.47 -35.79
N TYR A 340 2.56 9.84 -36.91
CA TYR A 340 1.89 8.94 -37.83
C TYR A 340 2.40 9.16 -39.26
N SER A 341 2.67 8.06 -39.96
CA SER A 341 2.99 8.09 -41.38
C SER A 341 2.33 6.97 -42.16
N ALA A 342 1.89 7.24 -43.39
CA ALA A 342 1.30 6.29 -44.31
C ALA A 342 1.69 6.63 -45.72
N SER A 343 1.99 5.65 -46.56
CA SER A 343 2.32 5.82 -47.99
C SER A 343 3.40 6.88 -48.25
N GLY A 344 4.40 6.96 -47.37
CA GLY A 344 5.52 7.93 -47.47
C GLY A 344 5.19 9.35 -47.06
N GLN A 345 3.98 9.63 -46.59
CA GLN A 345 3.55 10.91 -46.04
C GLN A 345 3.37 10.87 -44.55
N SER A 346 3.65 11.97 -43.85
CA SER A 346 3.48 12.12 -42.42
C SER A 346 2.44 13.19 -42.07
N LEU A 347 1.62 12.91 -41.05
CA LEU A 347 0.73 13.91 -40.47
C LEU A 347 1.43 14.72 -39.39
N ASN A 348 0.85 15.84 -39.01
CA ASN A 348 1.30 16.52 -37.78
C ASN A 348 1.04 15.57 -36.57
N PRO A 349 1.94 15.58 -35.56
CA PRO A 349 1.87 14.65 -34.44
C PRO A 349 0.81 15.05 -33.41
N ILE A 350 0.37 14.07 -32.63
CA ILE A 350 -0.22 14.32 -31.32
C ILE A 350 0.90 14.64 -30.35
N LYS A 351 0.81 15.73 -29.59
CA LYS A 351 1.75 16.12 -28.54
C LYS A 351 1.06 16.06 -27.18
N LEU A 352 1.77 15.52 -26.20
CA LEU A 352 1.27 15.35 -24.84
C LEU A 352 2.09 16.21 -23.88
N TYR A 353 1.39 16.86 -22.97
CA TYR A 353 1.95 17.76 -21.96
C TYR A 353 1.66 17.19 -20.58
N TYR A 354 2.67 17.24 -19.72
CA TYR A 354 2.56 16.71 -18.36
C TYR A 354 2.84 17.83 -17.38
N GLY A 355 2.38 17.65 -16.15
CA GLY A 355 2.66 18.56 -15.07
C GLY A 355 4.16 18.76 -14.92
N GLU A 356 4.61 20.01 -14.82
CA GLU A 356 5.97 20.26 -14.40
C GLU A 356 6.04 19.86 -12.93
N GLY A 357 6.71 18.73 -12.65
CA GLY A 357 7.03 18.37 -11.29
C GLY A 357 7.81 19.53 -10.68
N ILE A 358 7.45 19.94 -9.49
CA ILE A 358 8.24 20.94 -8.75
C ILE A 358 9.63 20.35 -8.62
N THR A 359 10.60 20.94 -9.29
CA THR A 359 12.01 20.49 -9.28
C THR A 359 12.72 20.85 -7.98
N ASP A 360 12.07 21.66 -7.13
CA ASP A 360 12.58 22.06 -5.83
C ASP A 360 12.42 20.94 -4.82
N GLY A 361 13.49 20.19 -4.58
CA GLY A 361 13.58 19.16 -3.56
C GLY A 361 13.72 19.72 -2.14
N SER A 362 13.14 20.88 -1.85
CA SER A 362 13.18 21.54 -0.55
C SER A 362 11.90 21.30 0.27
N TYR A 363 12.01 21.49 1.55
CA TYR A 363 10.86 21.51 2.46
C TYR A 363 10.35 22.92 2.65
N ASP A 364 9.05 23.02 2.85
CA ASP A 364 8.39 24.23 3.30
C ASP A 364 8.51 24.30 4.83
N ASN A 365 9.08 25.37 5.35
CA ASN A 365 9.05 25.65 6.79
C ASN A 365 7.65 26.17 7.15
N GLY A 366 6.76 25.23 7.40
CA GLY A 366 5.37 25.50 7.68
C GLY A 366 5.12 26.05 9.08
N SER A 367 3.85 26.15 9.44
CA SER A 367 3.38 26.66 10.73
C SER A 367 3.96 25.89 11.92
N VAL A 368 4.16 26.61 12.99
CA VAL A 368 4.62 26.09 14.28
C VAL A 368 3.39 25.89 15.17
N THR A 369 3.34 24.80 15.91
CA THR A 369 2.36 24.56 16.97
C THR A 369 3.07 24.50 18.30
N GLN A 370 2.63 25.34 19.27
CA GLN A 370 3.12 25.29 20.62
C GLN A 370 2.29 24.33 21.46
N LEU A 371 2.95 23.30 22.03
CA LEU A 371 2.33 22.36 22.95
C LEU A 371 2.39 22.92 24.40
N TYR A 372 1.24 23.04 25.04
CA TYR A 372 1.21 23.39 26.46
C TYR A 372 1.50 22.18 27.34
N ASN A 373 2.15 22.40 28.47
CA ASN A 373 2.51 21.38 29.48
C ASN A 373 3.31 20.20 28.87
N TRP A 374 4.16 20.51 27.89
CA TRP A 374 5.07 19.51 27.34
C TRP A 374 6.06 19.02 28.41
N TYR A 375 6.28 17.70 28.44
CA TYR A 375 7.35 17.15 29.29
C TYR A 375 8.71 17.49 28.66
N GLU A 376 9.48 18.35 29.35
CA GLU A 376 10.80 18.74 28.88
C GLU A 376 11.87 17.73 29.35
N SER A 377 12.63 17.20 28.37
CA SER A 377 13.88 16.50 28.63
C SER A 377 14.98 17.11 27.78
N THR A 378 16.16 17.27 28.35
CA THR A 378 17.37 17.68 27.61
C THR A 378 17.84 16.57 26.64
N ASP A 379 17.38 15.35 26.85
CA ASP A 379 17.65 14.19 26.01
C ASP A 379 16.36 13.69 25.34
N PRO A 380 16.22 13.84 24.02
CA PRO A 380 15.04 13.35 23.29
C PRO A 380 14.76 11.85 23.46
N ALA A 381 15.80 11.05 23.71
CA ALA A 381 15.65 9.62 23.96
C ALA A 381 14.90 9.31 25.26
N ARG A 382 14.77 10.29 26.16
CA ARG A 382 13.98 10.17 27.41
C ARG A 382 12.52 10.53 27.27
N ILE A 383 12.04 10.75 26.03
CA ILE A 383 10.64 11.02 25.76
C ILE A 383 10.15 9.94 24.77
N LYS A 384 9.13 9.21 25.19
CA LYS A 384 8.40 8.36 24.28
C LYS A 384 7.32 9.18 23.58
N VAL A 385 7.26 9.08 22.26
CA VAL A 385 6.21 9.68 21.45
C VAL A 385 5.49 8.59 20.67
N VAL A 386 4.16 8.61 20.74
CA VAL A 386 3.29 7.73 19.96
C VAL A 386 2.41 8.62 19.11
N LYS A 387 2.42 8.41 17.80
CA LYS A 387 1.48 9.07 16.89
C LYS A 387 0.29 8.16 16.61
N GLY A 388 -0.84 8.75 16.28
CA GLY A 388 -2.00 8.00 15.82
C GLY A 388 -3.10 8.92 15.32
N ARG A 389 -3.98 8.40 14.50
CA ARG A 389 -5.19 9.10 14.03
C ARG A 389 -6.30 8.94 15.05
N TYR A 390 -6.25 9.74 16.12
CA TYR A 390 -7.18 9.61 17.24
C TYR A 390 -8.54 10.26 17.00
N ASP A 391 -8.64 11.17 16.06
CA ASP A 391 -9.87 11.86 15.70
C ASP A 391 -10.10 11.79 14.18
N TYR A 392 -10.99 10.90 13.77
CA TYR A 392 -11.32 10.70 12.37
C TYR A 392 -11.87 11.98 11.71
N ALA A 393 -12.63 12.78 12.47
CA ALA A 393 -13.24 13.99 11.92
C ALA A 393 -12.20 15.04 11.53
N SER A 394 -11.08 15.11 12.23
CA SER A 394 -9.97 16.00 11.87
C SER A 394 -9.13 15.45 10.73
N GLY A 395 -9.10 14.14 10.56
CA GLY A 395 -8.25 13.42 9.61
C GLY A 395 -6.74 13.62 9.83
N ALA A 396 -6.37 14.31 10.91
CA ALA A 396 -4.99 14.59 11.26
C ALA A 396 -4.51 13.66 12.37
N ASP A 397 -3.21 13.35 12.34
CA ASP A 397 -2.57 12.60 13.42
C ASP A 397 -2.43 13.47 14.68
N GLY A 398 -2.55 12.85 15.84
CA GLY A 398 -2.21 13.41 17.12
C GLY A 398 -0.93 12.78 17.69
N LEU A 399 -0.44 13.33 18.80
CA LEU A 399 0.75 12.83 19.49
C LEU A 399 0.43 12.50 20.94
N ILE A 400 0.95 11.37 21.40
CA ILE A 400 1.06 11.06 22.82
C ILE A 400 2.51 11.20 23.22
N SER A 401 2.79 11.88 24.32
CA SER A 401 4.11 11.92 24.91
C SER A 401 4.10 11.51 26.38
N LEU A 402 5.11 10.79 26.77
CA LEU A 402 5.35 10.41 28.15
C LEU A 402 6.85 10.28 28.41
N PRO A 403 7.28 10.39 29.69
CA PRO A 403 8.66 10.14 30.05
C PRO A 403 9.10 8.72 29.66
N ASN A 404 10.31 8.62 29.12
CA ASN A 404 10.98 7.34 28.89
C ASN A 404 12.19 7.23 29.83
N GLU A 405 12.07 6.46 30.86
CA GLU A 405 13.14 6.34 31.86
C GLU A 405 14.32 5.49 31.38
N ASN A 406 14.14 4.71 30.30
CA ASN A 406 15.21 3.89 29.73
C ASN A 406 15.39 4.07 28.22
N PRO A 407 16.07 5.15 27.82
CA PRO A 407 16.29 5.46 26.40
C PRO A 407 17.16 4.41 25.68
N TYR A 408 17.99 3.65 26.38
CA TYR A 408 18.92 2.71 25.77
C TYR A 408 18.21 1.56 25.06
N TRP A 409 17.04 1.16 25.49
CA TRP A 409 16.28 0.07 24.89
C TRP A 409 15.58 0.48 23.60
N GLU A 410 15.12 1.68 23.46
CA GLU A 410 14.47 2.17 22.26
C GLU A 410 15.43 2.41 21.11
N HIS A 411 16.67 2.80 21.39
CA HIS A 411 17.70 3.03 20.38
C HIS A 411 18.06 1.75 19.61
N TYR A 412 17.95 0.61 20.25
CA TYR A 412 18.27 -0.68 19.65
C TYR A 412 17.12 -1.39 18.98
N ARG A 413 15.89 -0.88 19.15
CA ARG A 413 14.72 -1.62 18.71
C ARG A 413 14.34 -1.42 17.29
N HIS A 414 14.32 -0.32 16.78
CA HIS A 414 13.95 -0.01 15.38
C HIS A 414 13.78 1.45 15.16
N SER A 415 14.13 1.83 14.07
CA SER A 415 13.68 2.92 13.24
C SER A 415 12.20 2.91 12.87
N THR A 416 11.48 1.83 13.03
CA THR A 416 10.02 1.83 13.17
C THR A 416 9.62 2.29 14.59
N ALA A 417 10.41 3.16 15.16
CA ALA A 417 10.40 3.61 16.55
C ALA A 417 9.10 4.24 17.04
N PHE A 418 8.09 4.28 16.19
CA PHE A 418 6.81 4.83 16.58
C PHE A 418 5.76 3.79 16.90
N GLN A 419 6.05 2.51 16.73
CA GLN A 419 5.02 1.51 16.92
C GLN A 419 4.97 0.95 18.34
N HIS A 420 6.11 0.73 19.02
CA HIS A 420 6.03 0.09 20.34
C HIS A 420 7.23 0.39 21.23
N SER A 421 6.98 0.73 22.48
CA SER A 421 8.02 0.79 23.49
C SER A 421 8.24 -0.58 24.13
N GLN A 422 9.44 -0.79 24.57
CA GLN A 422 9.75 -1.93 25.39
C GLN A 422 9.66 -1.63 26.84
N ASN A 423 9.03 -2.55 27.48
CA ASN A 423 9.09 -2.56 28.87
C ASN A 423 10.27 -3.29 29.44
N ARG A 424 10.78 -2.68 30.42
CA ARG A 424 11.74 -3.27 31.29
C ARG A 424 11.20 -4.42 32.08
N TYR A 425 12.10 -5.30 32.43
CA TYR A 425 11.92 -6.28 33.48
C TYR A 425 11.59 -5.63 34.85
N ASP A 426 12.11 -4.39 35.06
CA ASP A 426 11.90 -3.61 36.29
C ASP A 426 11.29 -2.27 35.94
N ASN A 427 9.99 -2.25 35.64
CA ASN A 427 9.25 -1.01 35.55
C ASN A 427 9.10 -0.41 36.94
N LYS A 428 10.06 0.37 37.31
CA LYS A 428 9.93 1.26 38.44
C LYS A 428 9.38 2.61 37.97
N PHE A 429 8.23 2.63 37.30
CA PHE A 429 7.39 3.81 37.36
C PHE A 429 6.87 3.87 38.81
N THR A 430 7.61 4.50 39.70
CA THR A 430 7.27 4.61 41.11
C THR A 430 6.23 5.71 41.37
N GLY A 431 5.77 6.38 40.31
CA GLY A 431 4.79 7.46 40.39
C GLY A 431 3.71 7.39 39.32
N GLU A 432 2.67 8.18 39.48
CA GLU A 432 1.68 8.43 38.44
C GLU A 432 2.24 9.47 37.46
N GLU A 433 3.08 9.03 36.51
CA GLU A 433 3.59 9.91 35.49
C GLU A 433 2.45 10.34 34.56
N LYS A 434 2.41 11.60 34.22
CA LYS A 434 1.41 12.14 33.30
C LYS A 434 1.71 11.72 31.86
N ILE A 435 0.68 11.27 31.17
CA ILE A 435 0.70 11.00 29.74
C ILE A 435 0.00 12.18 29.06
N TYR A 436 0.70 12.85 28.17
CA TYR A 436 0.18 14.02 27.47
C TYR A 436 -0.29 13.61 26.08
N LEU A 437 -1.58 13.75 25.81
CA LEU A 437 -2.19 13.50 24.52
C LEU A 437 -2.53 14.83 23.85
N TYR A 438 -1.99 15.06 22.68
CA TYR A 438 -2.26 16.22 21.85
C TYR A 438 -2.97 15.76 20.56
N ALA A 439 -4.25 16.08 20.44
CA ALA A 439 -4.98 16.02 19.19
C ALA A 439 -5.06 17.42 18.58
N GLY A 440 -5.08 17.54 17.27
CA GLY A 440 -5.24 18.85 16.62
C GLY A 440 -3.95 19.66 16.51
N LEU A 441 -2.89 19.03 16.05
CA LEU A 441 -1.60 19.70 15.76
C LEU A 441 -1.66 20.68 14.57
N ASN A 442 -2.83 20.90 13.99
CA ASN A 442 -3.06 21.86 12.90
C ASN A 442 -3.29 23.31 13.37
N SER A 443 -3.45 23.53 14.67
CA SER A 443 -3.62 24.85 15.27
C SER A 443 -2.29 25.46 15.73
N GLU A 444 -2.26 26.75 15.99
CA GLU A 444 -1.08 27.45 16.53
C GLU A 444 -0.72 26.96 17.93
N TYR A 445 -1.71 26.55 18.71
CA TYR A 445 -1.55 26.07 20.09
C TYR A 445 -2.32 24.77 20.26
N ALA A 446 -1.71 23.81 20.94
CA ALA A 446 -2.36 22.56 21.33
C ALA A 446 -2.23 22.32 22.84
N SER A 447 -3.33 22.09 23.49
CA SER A 447 -3.37 21.72 24.91
C SER A 447 -3.51 20.20 25.03
N PRO A 448 -2.87 19.58 26.05
CA PRO A 448 -3.03 18.16 26.26
C PRO A 448 -4.46 17.86 26.72
N MET A 449 -5.00 16.75 26.26
CA MET A 449 -6.25 16.24 26.80
C MET A 449 -6.02 15.82 28.27
N PRO A 450 -6.95 16.15 29.19
CA PRO A 450 -6.74 15.89 30.61
C PRO A 450 -6.83 14.39 30.97
N ASN A 451 -6.09 14.04 32.02
CA ASN A 451 -6.29 12.86 32.87
C ASN A 451 -5.87 11.48 32.34
N LEU A 452 -4.83 11.37 31.56
CA LEU A 452 -4.18 10.10 31.34
C LEU A 452 -2.87 10.05 32.18
N THR A 453 -2.72 8.99 32.98
CA THR A 453 -1.49 8.71 33.74
C THR A 453 -1.02 7.28 33.51
N THR A 454 0.25 6.99 33.73
CA THR A 454 0.77 5.63 33.67
C THR A 454 0.07 4.70 34.64
N GLY A 455 -0.14 5.16 35.90
CA GLY A 455 -0.62 4.32 36.99
C GLY A 455 0.39 3.25 37.42
N ALA A 456 0.06 2.54 38.48
CA ALA A 456 0.91 1.45 38.97
C ALA A 456 1.09 0.34 37.94
N ASN A 457 2.28 -0.23 37.87
CA ASN A 457 2.63 -1.36 37.00
C ASN A 457 2.32 -1.11 35.51
N PHE A 458 2.55 0.11 35.05
CA PHE A 458 2.43 0.47 33.63
C PHE A 458 3.43 -0.35 32.82
N ILE A 459 2.95 -0.92 31.70
CA ILE A 459 3.79 -1.66 30.76
C ILE A 459 4.00 -0.86 29.47
N ASP A 460 2.92 -0.51 28.78
CA ASP A 460 3.02 0.09 27.46
C ASP A 460 1.82 0.97 27.12
N ILE A 461 2.00 1.83 26.10
CA ILE A 461 0.94 2.56 25.45
C ILE A 461 1.22 2.59 23.94
N PHE A 462 0.22 2.28 23.16
CA PHE A 462 0.28 2.22 21.69
C PHE A 462 -1.11 2.47 21.09
N CYS A 463 -1.20 2.48 19.78
CA CYS A 463 -2.44 2.73 19.06
C CYS A 463 -2.76 1.60 18.12
N ALA A 464 -4.06 1.38 17.88
CA ALA A 464 -4.57 0.42 16.91
C ALA A 464 -5.96 0.80 16.43
N ASP A 465 -6.24 0.55 15.14
CA ASP A 465 -7.59 0.61 14.59
C ASP A 465 -8.35 -0.70 14.89
N LEU A 466 -8.95 -0.76 16.07
CA LEU A 466 -9.67 -1.96 16.54
C LEU A 466 -11.02 -2.18 15.84
N GLU A 467 -11.52 -1.19 15.06
CA GLU A 467 -12.83 -1.24 14.44
C GLU A 467 -12.79 -1.26 12.92
N GLY A 468 -11.61 -1.10 12.31
CA GLY A 468 -11.46 -1.01 10.85
C GLY A 468 -12.07 0.27 10.26
N LYS A 469 -12.08 1.36 11.02
CA LYS A 469 -12.69 2.64 10.64
C LYS A 469 -11.69 3.74 10.33
N GLN A 470 -10.40 3.37 10.26
CA GLN A 470 -9.29 4.33 10.11
C GLN A 470 -9.20 5.35 11.26
N GLU A 471 -9.77 5.01 12.42
CA GLU A 471 -9.67 5.74 13.67
C GLU A 471 -8.92 4.87 14.68
N GLU A 472 -7.77 5.33 15.15
CA GLU A 472 -6.94 4.57 16.06
C GLU A 472 -7.35 4.81 17.51
N HIS A 473 -7.53 3.72 18.23
CA HIS A 473 -7.76 3.71 19.66
C HIS A 473 -6.44 3.74 20.41
N ILE A 474 -6.42 4.43 21.54
CA ILE A 474 -5.28 4.46 22.46
C ILE A 474 -5.41 3.30 23.41
N ILE A 475 -4.40 2.46 23.48
CA ILE A 475 -4.37 1.25 24.29
C ILE A 475 -3.27 1.40 25.33
N LYS A 476 -3.67 1.47 26.61
CA LYS A 476 -2.76 1.49 27.75
C LYS A 476 -2.72 0.14 28.41
N VAL A 477 -1.54 -0.39 28.67
CA VAL A 477 -1.31 -1.73 29.23
C VAL A 477 -0.68 -1.61 30.61
N ASN A 478 -1.28 -2.30 31.57
CA ASN A 478 -0.75 -2.39 32.93
C ASN A 478 -0.73 -3.87 33.37
N ASN A 479 0.25 -4.23 34.22
CA ASN A 479 0.25 -5.52 34.92
C ASN A 479 -0.57 -5.44 36.19
N GLY A 480 -0.97 -6.61 36.68
CA GLY A 480 -1.60 -6.84 37.96
C GLY A 480 -1.34 -8.24 38.47
N VAL A 481 -1.77 -8.52 39.66
CA VAL A 481 -1.76 -9.86 40.26
C VAL A 481 -3.13 -10.07 40.88
N SER A 482 -3.71 -11.25 40.64
CA SER A 482 -4.97 -11.67 41.29
C SER A 482 -4.83 -13.11 41.76
N GLY A 483 -4.65 -13.28 43.03
CA GLY A 483 -4.32 -14.60 43.63
C GLY A 483 -2.99 -15.11 43.04
N ASP A 484 -2.99 -16.34 42.56
CA ASP A 484 -1.81 -17.00 41.97
C ASP A 484 -1.67 -16.71 40.46
N ASN A 485 -2.40 -15.74 39.90
CA ASN A 485 -2.33 -15.41 38.47
C ASN A 485 -1.81 -13.98 38.26
N ASP A 486 -0.93 -13.85 37.32
CA ASP A 486 -0.60 -12.55 36.76
C ASP A 486 -1.72 -12.06 35.84
N GLN A 487 -1.91 -10.76 35.84
CA GLN A 487 -2.90 -10.11 35.02
C GLN A 487 -2.24 -9.11 34.08
N VAL A 488 -2.77 -9.04 32.86
CA VAL A 488 -2.51 -7.93 31.93
C VAL A 488 -3.83 -7.25 31.66
N THR A 489 -3.85 -5.94 31.92
CA THR A 489 -5.05 -5.12 31.75
C THR A 489 -4.81 -4.11 30.62
N PHE A 490 -5.62 -4.23 29.57
CA PHE A 490 -5.71 -3.27 28.48
C PHE A 490 -6.84 -2.28 28.76
N ARG A 491 -6.51 -0.98 28.82
CA ARG A 491 -7.51 0.10 28.89
C ARG A 491 -7.53 0.81 27.56
N VAL A 492 -8.69 0.73 26.89
CA VAL A 492 -8.90 1.28 25.56
C VAL A 492 -9.62 2.62 25.66
N TYR A 493 -9.06 3.62 25.01
CA TYR A 493 -9.60 4.97 24.99
C TYR A 493 -9.83 5.41 23.53
N ARG A 494 -10.83 6.26 23.36
CA ARG A 494 -11.06 7.05 22.17
C ARG A 494 -10.76 8.51 22.49
N ALA A 495 -10.12 9.22 21.59
CA ALA A 495 -9.89 10.64 21.74
C ALA A 495 -10.57 11.40 20.59
N SER A 496 -11.16 12.55 20.90
CA SER A 496 -11.78 13.43 19.91
C SER A 496 -11.58 14.87 20.35
N LEU A 497 -11.37 15.77 19.41
CA LEU A 497 -11.28 17.21 19.68
C LEU A 497 -12.57 17.79 20.27
N THR A 498 -13.70 17.19 19.97
CA THR A 498 -15.02 17.66 20.43
C THR A 498 -15.43 17.07 21.76
N VAL A 499 -15.07 15.82 22.06
CA VAL A 499 -15.52 15.08 23.24
C VAL A 499 -14.41 14.92 24.28
N GLY A 500 -13.15 15.06 23.89
CA GLY A 500 -12.00 14.80 24.73
C GLY A 500 -11.63 13.32 24.77
N LEU A 501 -10.93 12.90 25.82
CA LEU A 501 -10.51 11.51 26.04
C LEU A 501 -11.61 10.74 26.78
N VAL A 502 -12.09 9.67 26.14
CA VAL A 502 -13.16 8.82 26.68
C VAL A 502 -12.67 7.39 26.83
N SER A 503 -12.83 6.82 28.02
CA SER A 503 -12.59 5.39 28.24
C SER A 503 -13.67 4.59 27.52
N LYS A 504 -13.26 3.70 26.63
CA LYS A 504 -14.18 2.88 25.83
C LYS A 504 -14.51 1.58 26.57
N TYR A 505 -13.48 0.83 26.91
CA TYR A 505 -13.60 -0.39 27.71
C TYR A 505 -12.25 -0.80 28.32
N THR A 506 -12.33 -1.72 29.28
CA THR A 506 -11.16 -2.36 29.90
C THR A 506 -11.26 -3.87 29.68
N ARG A 507 -10.14 -4.49 29.31
CA ARG A 507 -10.00 -5.94 29.16
C ARG A 507 -8.87 -6.43 30.04
N THR A 508 -9.16 -7.43 30.86
CA THR A 508 -8.14 -8.05 31.75
C THR A 508 -8.03 -9.52 31.41
N PHE A 509 -6.82 -9.97 31.17
CA PHE A 509 -6.50 -11.37 30.88
C PHE A 509 -5.62 -11.93 32.00
N ASN A 510 -5.90 -13.15 32.42
CA ASN A 510 -5.19 -13.86 33.48
C ASN A 510 -4.20 -14.84 32.87
N PHE A 511 -3.00 -14.87 33.41
CA PHE A 511 -1.94 -15.77 33.02
C PHE A 511 -1.52 -16.58 34.25
N PRO A 512 -1.48 -17.93 34.15
CA PRO A 512 -1.05 -18.75 35.30
C PRO A 512 0.39 -18.37 35.65
N THR A 513 0.64 -18.20 36.93
CA THR A 513 2.01 -18.05 37.44
C THR A 513 2.72 -19.39 37.28
N VAL A 514 3.79 -19.44 36.52
CA VAL A 514 4.57 -20.67 36.36
C VAL A 514 5.39 -20.92 37.61
N LEU A 515 5.31 -22.15 38.09
CA LEU A 515 5.89 -22.60 39.33
C LEU A 515 7.42 -22.43 39.43
N THR A 516 7.79 -22.07 40.56
CA THR A 516 9.01 -22.03 41.33
C THR A 516 10.18 -22.87 40.84
N ASP A 517 11.26 -22.20 40.48
CA ASP A 517 12.59 -22.66 40.76
C ASP A 517 13.03 -22.06 42.13
N ALA A 518 14.25 -22.42 42.57
CA ALA A 518 14.79 -21.97 43.86
C ALA A 518 14.85 -20.45 44.05
N ASP A 519 14.59 -19.68 42.99
CA ASP A 519 14.68 -18.21 42.95
C ASP A 519 13.29 -17.52 42.99
N GLY A 520 12.19 -18.27 43.13
CA GLY A 520 10.84 -17.71 43.25
C GLY A 520 9.97 -17.86 41.97
N ALA A 521 8.67 -17.56 42.10
CA ALA A 521 7.66 -17.67 41.07
C ALA A 521 7.95 -16.70 39.92
N LYS A 522 8.00 -17.19 38.68
CA LYS A 522 8.19 -16.37 37.48
C LYS A 522 6.92 -16.30 36.65
N SER A 523 6.56 -15.09 36.31
CA SER A 523 5.41 -14.80 35.49
C SER A 523 5.66 -15.04 34.01
N ILE A 524 4.70 -15.64 33.30
CA ILE A 524 4.70 -15.84 31.85
C ILE A 524 3.82 -14.82 31.12
N HIS A 525 3.43 -13.75 31.78
CA HIS A 525 2.61 -12.75 31.11
C HIS A 525 3.39 -12.09 29.96
N PRO A 526 2.70 -11.66 28.89
CA PRO A 526 3.34 -10.99 27.76
C PRO A 526 3.98 -9.68 28.19
N LYS A 527 5.12 -9.36 27.57
CA LYS A 527 5.87 -8.14 27.83
C LYS A 527 6.08 -7.30 26.58
N PHE A 528 5.92 -7.89 25.40
CA PHE A 528 6.07 -7.21 24.10
C PHE A 528 4.74 -7.23 23.37
N TYR A 529 4.33 -6.07 22.88
CA TYR A 529 3.04 -5.88 22.23
C TYR A 529 3.26 -5.27 20.84
N TYR A 530 2.53 -5.78 19.86
CA TYR A 530 2.52 -5.32 18.48
C TYR A 530 1.09 -5.28 17.99
N THR A 531 0.80 -4.46 17.01
CA THR A 531 -0.52 -4.37 16.39
C THR A 531 -0.45 -4.75 14.92
N GLY A 532 -1.50 -5.35 14.41
CA GLY A 532 -1.62 -5.75 13.02
C GLY A 532 -2.98 -6.39 12.75
N ASP A 533 -3.41 -6.37 11.53
CA ASP A 533 -4.55 -7.14 11.05
C ASP A 533 -4.06 -8.55 10.68
N PHE A 534 -4.06 -9.46 11.65
CA PHE A 534 -3.49 -10.80 11.46
C PHE A 534 -4.47 -11.79 10.80
N ASN A 535 -5.70 -11.39 10.56
CA ASN A 535 -6.72 -12.22 9.90
C ASN A 535 -7.20 -11.64 8.56
N GLY A 536 -6.87 -10.39 8.24
CA GLY A 536 -7.24 -9.71 7.00
C GLY A 536 -8.68 -9.21 6.96
N ASP A 537 -9.30 -8.95 8.13
CA ASP A 537 -10.70 -8.47 8.20
C ASP A 537 -10.81 -6.93 8.23
N GLY A 538 -9.69 -6.24 8.18
CA GLY A 538 -9.58 -4.79 8.21
C GLY A 538 -9.53 -4.19 9.61
N LYS A 539 -9.52 -5.01 10.68
CA LYS A 539 -9.33 -4.59 12.06
C LYS A 539 -7.96 -5.03 12.56
N GLN A 540 -7.42 -4.26 13.47
CA GLN A 540 -6.15 -4.64 14.09
C GLN A 540 -6.34 -5.40 15.39
N GLU A 541 -5.64 -6.53 15.50
CA GLU A 541 -5.48 -7.25 16.74
C GLU A 541 -4.19 -6.85 17.46
N VAL A 542 -4.06 -7.30 18.71
CA VAL A 542 -2.84 -7.15 19.49
C VAL A 542 -2.09 -8.47 19.58
N LEU A 543 -0.94 -8.53 18.93
CA LEU A 543 0.05 -9.59 19.12
C LEU A 543 0.84 -9.30 20.39
N ALA A 544 0.87 -10.25 21.31
CA ALA A 544 1.65 -10.16 22.52
C ALA A 544 2.58 -11.36 22.67
N VAL A 545 3.82 -11.11 23.09
CA VAL A 545 4.85 -12.13 23.21
C VAL A 545 5.38 -12.15 24.64
N SER A 546 5.35 -13.35 25.25
CA SER A 546 6.01 -13.60 26.52
C SER A 546 7.42 -14.14 26.28
N CYS A 547 8.39 -13.56 26.98
CA CYS A 547 9.74 -14.09 27.01
C CYS A 547 9.93 -14.84 28.31
N HIS A 548 9.90 -16.17 28.23
CA HIS A 548 10.15 -17.03 29.38
C HIS A 548 11.55 -17.62 29.31
N HIS A 549 12.32 -17.42 30.37
CA HIS A 549 13.57 -18.11 30.61
C HIS A 549 13.45 -18.94 31.90
N PRO A 550 13.13 -20.23 31.82
CA PRO A 550 13.41 -21.11 32.95
C PRO A 550 14.92 -21.15 33.18
N PHE A 551 15.30 -20.90 34.41
CA PHE A 551 16.74 -21.05 34.81
C PHE A 551 17.17 -22.48 34.53
N GLY A 552 18.20 -22.66 33.71
CA GLY A 552 18.79 -23.97 33.41
C GLY A 552 18.24 -24.72 32.20
N GLU A 553 17.22 -24.25 31.52
CA GLU A 553 16.75 -24.89 30.27
C GLU A 553 17.41 -24.31 29.01
N THR A 554 17.79 -25.21 28.12
CA THR A 554 18.41 -24.88 26.84
C THR A 554 17.41 -24.53 25.74
N SER A 555 16.11 -24.81 25.94
CA SER A 555 15.04 -24.51 24.99
C SER A 555 14.38 -23.17 25.31
N LYS A 556 14.66 -22.18 24.47
CA LYS A 556 14.19 -20.81 24.61
C LYS A 556 12.97 -20.62 23.71
N THR A 557 11.78 -20.88 24.22
CA THR A 557 10.53 -20.69 23.45
C THR A 557 9.69 -19.57 24.06
N SER A 558 9.20 -18.68 23.19
CA SER A 558 8.27 -17.63 23.59
C SER A 558 6.84 -18.03 23.29
N LYS A 559 5.95 -17.77 24.23
CA LYS A 559 4.54 -17.94 24.00
C LYS A 559 3.97 -16.68 23.34
N CYS A 560 3.23 -16.89 22.26
CA CYS A 560 2.62 -15.86 21.45
C CYS A 560 1.11 -15.88 21.69
N TYR A 561 0.51 -14.70 21.81
CA TYR A 561 -0.92 -14.49 21.98
C TYR A 561 -1.43 -13.50 20.96
N ILE A 562 -2.62 -13.71 20.41
CA ILE A 562 -3.37 -12.72 19.64
C ILE A 562 -4.62 -12.39 20.44
N PHE A 563 -4.78 -11.11 20.77
CA PHE A 563 -5.94 -10.57 21.47
C PHE A 563 -6.83 -9.77 20.52
N ASP A 564 -8.10 -10.11 20.46
CA ASP A 564 -9.15 -9.21 19.99
C ASP A 564 -9.67 -8.41 21.19
N LEU A 565 -9.27 -7.17 21.29
CA LEU A 565 -9.67 -6.31 22.40
C LEU A 565 -11.13 -5.85 22.28
N GLU A 566 -11.69 -5.77 21.08
CA GLU A 566 -13.09 -5.39 20.90
C GLU A 566 -14.00 -6.48 21.52
N SER A 567 -13.83 -7.72 21.15
CA SER A 567 -14.60 -8.84 21.70
C SER A 567 -14.11 -9.29 23.08
N GLY A 568 -12.89 -8.93 23.50
CA GLY A 568 -12.26 -9.36 24.74
C GLY A 568 -11.83 -10.83 24.74
N LYS A 569 -11.48 -11.37 23.57
CA LYS A 569 -11.08 -12.77 23.41
C LYS A 569 -9.59 -12.92 23.14
N VAL A 570 -9.03 -14.05 23.57
CA VAL A 570 -7.75 -14.57 23.10
C VAL A 570 -8.05 -15.44 21.88
N LEU A 571 -7.64 -14.95 20.69
CA LEU A 571 -7.88 -15.63 19.42
C LEU A 571 -6.86 -16.75 19.17
N TYR A 572 -5.64 -16.54 19.63
CA TYR A 572 -4.53 -17.49 19.47
C TYR A 572 -3.64 -17.47 20.71
N GLN A 573 -3.14 -18.66 21.09
CA GLN A 573 -2.06 -18.78 22.07
C GLN A 573 -1.25 -20.07 21.82
N SER A 574 0.03 -19.94 21.55
CA SER A 574 0.93 -21.09 21.37
C SER A 574 2.39 -20.66 21.43
N TYR A 575 3.28 -21.65 21.53
CA TYR A 575 4.73 -21.49 21.32
C TYR A 575 5.01 -21.51 19.81
N LEU A 576 4.84 -20.37 19.14
CA LEU A 576 4.95 -20.31 17.67
C LEU A 576 6.40 -20.24 17.18
N PHE A 577 7.25 -19.50 17.90
CA PHE A 577 8.63 -19.26 17.49
C PHE A 577 9.57 -19.14 18.69
N PRO A 578 10.85 -19.50 18.53
CA PRO A 578 11.87 -19.29 19.56
C PRO A 578 12.31 -17.81 19.54
N TYR A 579 11.67 -16.97 20.32
CA TYR A 579 12.10 -15.58 20.49
C TYR A 579 13.04 -15.48 21.68
N ASN A 580 14.28 -15.14 21.41
CA ASN A 580 15.32 -15.04 22.43
C ASN A 580 15.58 -13.58 22.80
N VAL A 581 15.12 -13.19 23.97
CA VAL A 581 15.53 -11.94 24.60
C VAL A 581 16.42 -12.31 25.79
N ASN A 582 17.72 -12.23 25.62
CA ASN A 582 18.66 -12.53 26.72
C ASN A 582 18.68 -11.36 27.71
N PHE A 583 17.95 -11.52 28.79
CA PHE A 583 18.15 -10.76 30.01
C PHE A 583 18.76 -11.69 31.05
N VAL A 584 20.03 -11.61 31.25
CA VAL A 584 20.74 -12.35 32.33
C VAL A 584 21.02 -11.36 33.45
N GLY A 585 20.36 -11.55 34.57
CA GLY A 585 20.74 -10.97 35.85
C GLY A 585 20.18 -9.60 36.16
N THR A 586 20.37 -9.19 37.40
CA THR A 586 19.97 -7.91 37.99
C THR A 586 20.86 -6.73 37.58
N GLU A 587 21.92 -6.99 36.85
CA GLU A 587 22.79 -5.97 36.27
C GLU A 587 22.30 -5.61 34.86
N GLN A 588 22.29 -4.33 34.53
CA GLN A 588 21.98 -3.88 33.19
C GLN A 588 23.04 -4.47 32.22
N PRO A 589 22.63 -5.27 31.23
CA PRO A 589 23.58 -5.77 30.26
C PRO A 589 24.21 -4.60 29.54
N ASP A 590 25.50 -4.71 29.24
CA ASP A 590 26.17 -3.77 28.36
C ASP A 590 25.30 -3.60 27.11
N PRO A 591 24.95 -2.38 26.70
CA PRO A 591 24.14 -2.13 25.52
C PRO A 591 24.60 -2.89 24.26
N GLU A 592 25.91 -3.05 24.09
CA GLU A 592 26.47 -3.84 22.99
C GLU A 592 26.14 -5.34 23.10
N ASP A 593 26.15 -5.89 24.31
CA ASP A 593 25.86 -7.31 24.56
C ASP A 593 24.36 -7.63 24.39
N ALA A 594 23.50 -6.74 24.87
CA ALA A 594 22.03 -6.89 24.68
C ALA A 594 21.64 -6.87 23.20
N PHE A 595 22.28 -6.02 22.41
CA PHE A 595 22.05 -5.89 20.98
C PHE A 595 22.43 -7.17 20.20
N GLN A 596 23.52 -7.79 20.55
CA GLN A 596 23.99 -9.03 19.88
C GLN A 596 23.16 -10.26 20.21
N LYS A 597 22.50 -10.27 21.37
CA LYS A 597 21.82 -11.42 21.93
C LYS A 597 20.30 -11.42 21.69
N THR A 598 19.72 -10.28 21.30
CA THR A 598 18.27 -10.15 21.13
C THR A 598 17.86 -10.37 19.67
N ASP A 599 16.89 -11.25 19.46
CA ASP A 599 16.25 -11.42 18.17
C ASP A 599 15.42 -10.16 17.80
N ARG A 600 15.12 -9.97 16.51
CA ARG A 600 14.29 -8.86 16.02
C ARG A 600 12.95 -9.40 15.53
N LEU A 601 11.87 -8.88 16.06
CA LEU A 601 10.51 -9.20 15.62
C LEU A 601 9.90 -7.97 14.93
N LEU A 602 9.41 -8.18 13.73
CA LEU A 602 8.72 -7.18 12.90
C LEU A 602 7.33 -7.70 12.53
N VAL A 603 6.39 -6.78 12.39
CA VAL A 603 5.07 -7.05 11.79
C VAL A 603 5.04 -6.40 10.42
N LEU A 604 4.72 -7.18 9.39
CA LEU A 604 4.72 -6.76 7.99
C LEU A 604 3.75 -7.61 7.18
N ASP A 605 3.34 -7.12 6.03
CA ASP A 605 2.69 -7.91 4.99
C ASP A 605 3.76 -8.35 3.98
N TYR A 606 4.22 -9.62 4.05
CA TYR A 606 5.32 -10.10 3.21
C TYR A 606 4.88 -10.51 1.80
N ASP A 607 3.59 -10.82 1.58
CA ASP A 607 3.10 -11.38 0.32
C ASP A 607 2.01 -10.53 -0.36
N GLY A 608 1.69 -9.36 0.20
CA GLY A 608 0.74 -8.42 -0.38
C GLY A 608 -0.71 -8.89 -0.32
N ASP A 609 -1.06 -9.68 0.69
CA ASP A 609 -2.44 -10.17 0.86
C ASP A 609 -3.32 -9.25 1.70
N GLY A 610 -2.73 -8.19 2.27
CA GLY A 610 -3.40 -7.22 3.15
C GLY A 610 -3.47 -7.67 4.61
N LYS A 611 -2.89 -8.82 4.95
CA LYS A 611 -2.83 -9.34 6.30
C LYS A 611 -1.45 -9.09 6.91
N SER A 612 -1.41 -8.83 8.19
CA SER A 612 -0.15 -8.70 8.92
C SER A 612 0.46 -10.04 9.25
N ASP A 613 1.75 -10.18 8.96
CA ASP A 613 2.57 -11.35 9.24
C ASP A 613 3.71 -10.99 10.19
N ILE A 614 4.50 -11.99 10.58
CA ILE A 614 5.61 -11.81 11.52
C ILE A 614 6.91 -12.20 10.83
N ALA A 615 7.89 -11.30 10.85
CA ALA A 615 9.28 -11.60 10.53
C ALA A 615 10.11 -11.63 11.80
N LEU A 616 10.70 -12.78 12.10
CA LEU A 616 11.64 -12.97 13.21
C LEU A 616 13.05 -13.13 12.67
N ILE A 617 13.93 -12.17 12.96
CA ILE A 617 15.34 -12.22 12.58
C ILE A 617 16.16 -12.74 13.76
N ASN A 618 16.75 -13.91 13.58
CA ASN A 618 17.56 -14.59 14.59
C ASN A 618 18.84 -15.18 13.97
N ASP A 619 19.48 -16.10 14.66
CA ASP A 619 20.72 -16.74 14.17
C ASP A 619 20.53 -17.62 12.93
N SER A 620 19.29 -18.07 12.66
CA SER A 620 18.98 -18.86 11.46
C SER A 620 18.71 -17.99 10.23
N GLY A 621 18.35 -16.73 10.43
CA GLY A 621 17.99 -15.79 9.36
C GLY A 621 16.67 -15.07 9.62
N ILE A 622 16.02 -14.59 8.56
CA ILE A 622 14.66 -14.04 8.59
C ILE A 622 13.69 -15.21 8.51
N ASN A 623 12.91 -15.39 9.56
CA ASN A 623 11.87 -16.42 9.63
C ASN A 623 10.51 -15.75 9.52
N ILE A 624 9.74 -16.10 8.49
CA ILE A 624 8.39 -15.57 8.26
C ILE A 624 7.37 -16.52 8.88
N TYR A 625 6.44 -15.95 9.63
CA TYR A 625 5.30 -16.65 10.23
C TYR A 625 4.01 -15.95 9.86
N THR A 626 2.97 -16.73 9.65
CA THR A 626 1.62 -16.25 9.34
C THR A 626 0.57 -16.98 10.16
N PHE A 627 -0.64 -16.44 10.17
CA PHE A 627 -1.80 -17.06 10.80
C PHE A 627 -2.83 -17.45 9.75
N ASP A 628 -3.23 -18.71 9.77
CA ASP A 628 -4.36 -19.22 8.99
C ASP A 628 -5.58 -19.25 9.91
N VAL A 629 -6.69 -18.66 9.45
CA VAL A 629 -7.96 -18.58 10.20
C VAL A 629 -9.02 -19.39 9.48
N SER A 630 -9.66 -20.32 10.20
CA SER A 630 -10.77 -21.12 9.69
C SER A 630 -11.90 -21.11 10.73
N GLY A 631 -12.95 -20.33 10.48
CA GLY A 631 -13.99 -20.05 11.45
C GLY A 631 -13.42 -19.36 12.70
N SER A 632 -13.54 -20.00 13.87
CA SER A 632 -12.96 -19.50 15.13
C SER A 632 -11.57 -20.06 15.44
N THR A 633 -11.03 -20.93 14.59
CA THR A 633 -9.76 -21.61 14.83
C THR A 633 -8.62 -20.85 14.15
N TRP A 634 -7.62 -20.47 14.95
CA TRP A 634 -6.40 -19.82 14.51
C TRP A 634 -5.23 -20.81 14.57
N THR A 635 -4.46 -20.87 13.51
CA THR A 635 -3.26 -21.70 13.40
C THR A 635 -2.08 -20.87 12.97
N GLY A 636 -1.10 -20.71 13.84
CA GLY A 636 0.16 -20.06 13.49
C GLY A 636 1.11 -21.07 12.82
N ARG A 637 1.75 -20.67 11.74
CA ARG A 637 2.73 -21.51 11.05
C ARG A 637 3.92 -20.71 10.54
N LYS A 638 5.04 -21.38 10.41
CA LYS A 638 6.23 -20.85 9.74
C LYS A 638 6.07 -21.01 8.23
N VAL A 639 6.29 -19.93 7.48
CA VAL A 639 6.24 -19.93 6.01
C VAL A 639 7.59 -20.34 5.43
N SER A 640 8.67 -19.65 5.88
CA SER A 640 9.99 -19.76 5.26
C SER A 640 11.10 -19.38 6.23
N THR A 641 12.33 -19.62 5.82
CA THR A 641 13.54 -19.00 6.37
C THR A 641 14.41 -18.49 5.24
N TYR A 642 14.74 -17.21 5.29
CA TYR A 642 15.75 -16.61 4.43
C TYR A 642 17.07 -16.48 5.19
N THR A 643 18.13 -17.15 4.72
CA THR A 643 19.41 -17.25 5.44
C THR A 643 20.38 -16.11 5.15
N GLY A 644 20.03 -15.22 4.22
CA GLY A 644 20.91 -14.14 3.74
C GLY A 644 21.01 -12.91 4.65
N LEU A 645 20.24 -12.86 5.76
CA LEU A 645 20.33 -11.83 6.80
C LEU A 645 20.08 -12.46 8.16
N LYS A 646 21.06 -12.40 9.04
CA LYS A 646 20.99 -12.93 10.41
C LYS A 646 21.11 -11.81 11.43
N LYS A 647 20.70 -12.05 12.67
CA LYS A 647 20.80 -11.03 13.73
C LYS A 647 22.24 -10.50 13.94
N VAL A 648 23.26 -11.34 13.77
CA VAL A 648 24.68 -10.94 13.86
C VAL A 648 25.05 -9.90 12.81
N ASP A 649 24.39 -9.92 11.64
CA ASP A 649 24.61 -8.96 10.56
C ASP A 649 24.06 -7.57 10.89
N LEU A 650 23.15 -7.50 11.87
CA LEU A 650 22.51 -6.26 12.32
C LEU A 650 23.31 -5.53 13.42
N LYS A 651 24.47 -6.08 13.83
CA LYS A 651 25.33 -5.42 14.82
C LYS A 651 25.78 -4.06 14.29
N ASP A 652 25.57 -3.00 15.09
CA ASP A 652 25.90 -1.60 14.74
C ASP A 652 25.21 -1.09 13.46
N ARG A 653 24.03 -1.63 13.13
CA ARG A 653 23.24 -1.25 11.97
C ARG A 653 21.82 -0.92 12.36
N SER A 654 21.19 -0.02 11.62
CA SER A 654 19.75 0.22 11.67
C SER A 654 19.04 -0.70 10.70
N LEU A 655 17.87 -1.21 11.12
CA LEU A 655 16.96 -2.00 10.31
C LEU A 655 15.66 -1.19 10.15
N LEU A 656 15.23 -0.94 8.92
CA LEU A 656 14.05 -0.20 8.58
C LEU A 656 13.10 -1.08 7.77
N LEU A 657 11.80 -0.84 7.92
CA LEU A 657 10.74 -1.52 7.19
C LEU A 657 9.98 -0.50 6.33
N GLY A 658 9.83 -0.77 5.04
CA GLY A 658 9.12 0.09 4.11
C GLY A 658 8.99 -0.52 2.72
N GLU A 659 8.12 0.05 1.92
CA GLU A 659 7.98 -0.26 0.49
C GLU A 659 9.02 0.55 -0.29
N ILE A 660 10.08 -0.09 -0.79
CA ILE A 660 11.24 0.63 -1.34
C ILE A 660 11.22 0.66 -2.87
N ASN A 661 10.61 -0.32 -3.51
CA ASN A 661 10.69 -0.53 -4.95
C ASN A 661 9.38 -0.26 -5.71
N GLY A 662 8.29 0.02 -5.00
CA GLY A 662 6.97 0.34 -5.56
C GLY A 662 6.21 -0.87 -6.08
N ASP A 663 6.41 -2.06 -5.50
CA ASP A 663 5.72 -3.29 -5.92
C ASP A 663 4.58 -3.73 -4.96
N GLY A 664 4.38 -2.99 -3.87
CA GLY A 664 3.32 -3.23 -2.90
C GLY A 664 3.68 -4.25 -1.81
N LEU A 665 4.93 -4.74 -1.77
CA LEU A 665 5.41 -5.63 -0.74
C LEU A 665 6.29 -4.88 0.26
N MET A 666 6.21 -5.27 1.53
CA MET A 666 7.04 -4.65 2.55
C MET A 666 8.48 -5.20 2.52
N ASP A 667 9.42 -4.29 2.34
CA ASP A 667 10.85 -4.55 2.20
C ASP A 667 11.62 -4.22 3.49
N LEU A 668 12.86 -4.70 3.59
CA LEU A 668 13.76 -4.38 4.68
C LEU A 668 14.97 -3.58 4.16
N LEU A 669 15.30 -2.50 4.83
CA LEU A 669 16.47 -1.69 4.56
C LEU A 669 17.45 -1.76 5.74
N VAL A 670 18.67 -2.19 5.47
CA VAL A 670 19.71 -2.34 6.49
C VAL A 670 20.83 -1.34 6.26
N SER A 671 21.12 -0.53 7.27
CA SER A 671 22.17 0.48 7.18
C SER A 671 23.57 -0.13 7.06
N PRO A 672 24.56 0.61 6.55
CA PRO A 672 25.97 0.27 6.76
C PRO A 672 26.31 0.31 8.26
N LYS A 673 27.48 -0.24 8.65
CA LYS A 673 27.96 -0.13 10.03
C LYS A 673 28.32 1.33 10.33
N LYS A 674 28.14 1.74 11.57
CA LYS A 674 28.38 3.12 12.02
C LYS A 674 29.79 3.67 11.72
N LYS A 675 30.78 2.80 11.48
CA LYS A 675 32.16 3.17 11.21
C LYS A 675 32.61 2.95 9.76
N ASP A 676 31.72 2.52 8.87
CA ASP A 676 32.06 2.27 7.47
C ASP A 676 32.24 3.60 6.70
N PRO A 677 33.32 3.76 5.92
CA PRO A 677 33.58 4.98 5.19
C PRO A 677 32.68 5.17 3.97
N VAL A 678 32.04 4.11 3.48
CA VAL A 678 31.11 4.13 2.35
C VAL A 678 29.74 3.64 2.79
N TYR A 679 28.71 4.44 2.55
CA TYR A 679 27.38 4.19 3.02
C TYR A 679 26.48 3.66 1.92
N THR A 680 26.64 2.40 1.65
CA THR A 680 25.70 1.66 0.82
C THR A 680 24.77 0.89 1.75
N TRP A 681 23.50 1.17 1.67
CA TRP A 681 22.45 0.44 2.35
C TRP A 681 22.15 -0.86 1.60
N ALA A 682 21.88 -1.91 2.34
CA ALA A 682 21.40 -3.17 1.77
C ALA A 682 19.87 -3.19 1.81
N ALA A 683 19.24 -3.27 0.65
CA ALA A 683 17.81 -3.53 0.53
C ALA A 683 17.56 -5.03 0.38
N TYR A 684 16.59 -5.54 1.13
CA TYR A 684 16.11 -6.92 1.05
C TYR A 684 14.65 -6.83 0.61
N ASN A 685 14.44 -6.91 -0.70
CA ASN A 685 13.12 -6.79 -1.29
C ASN A 685 12.36 -8.09 -1.11
N SER A 686 11.16 -8.03 -0.55
CA SER A 686 10.30 -9.19 -0.41
C SER A 686 9.94 -9.77 -1.78
N MET A 687 9.97 -11.08 -1.91
CA MET A 687 9.60 -11.75 -3.15
C MET A 687 8.15 -12.29 -3.10
N GLY A 688 7.43 -12.07 -2.01
CA GLY A 688 6.06 -12.53 -1.84
C GLY A 688 5.93 -14.03 -1.52
N ASP A 689 7.03 -14.74 -1.30
CA ASP A 689 7.05 -16.16 -0.91
C ASP A 689 7.82 -16.39 0.41
N GLY A 690 8.13 -15.29 1.10
CA GLY A 690 8.94 -15.27 2.32
C GLY A 690 10.44 -15.38 2.06
N GLN A 691 10.90 -15.30 0.81
CA GLN A 691 12.29 -15.09 0.45
C GLN A 691 12.52 -13.61 0.12
N PHE A 692 13.78 -13.20 0.08
CA PHE A 692 14.17 -11.81 -0.19
C PHE A 692 15.22 -11.74 -1.29
N TYR A 693 15.07 -10.76 -2.17
CA TYR A 693 16.06 -10.41 -3.17
C TYR A 693 16.92 -9.28 -2.63
N LYS A 694 18.22 -9.58 -2.39
CA LYS A 694 19.16 -8.58 -1.90
C LYS A 694 19.62 -7.67 -3.01
N SER A 695 19.49 -6.38 -2.81
CA SER A 695 19.94 -5.32 -3.70
C SER A 695 20.62 -4.20 -2.91
N THR A 696 21.02 -3.15 -3.59
CA THR A 696 21.74 -2.03 -3.01
C THR A 696 20.88 -0.78 -3.11
N PHE A 697 20.67 -0.11 -1.99
CA PHE A 697 20.10 1.23 -1.95
C PHE A 697 21.25 2.25 -1.91
N ALA A 698 21.12 3.37 -2.62
CA ALA A 698 22.23 4.31 -2.82
C ALA A 698 22.83 4.83 -1.52
N GLY A 699 24.13 5.12 -1.62
CA GLY A 699 24.93 5.58 -0.52
C GLY A 699 24.51 6.97 -0.02
N THR A 700 24.25 7.04 1.27
CA THR A 700 24.23 8.31 1.99
C THR A 700 25.66 8.73 2.27
N GLN A 701 26.01 9.99 2.15
CA GLN A 701 27.31 10.46 2.59
C GLN A 701 27.45 10.28 4.10
N ASN A 702 28.61 9.74 4.53
CA ASN A 702 28.89 9.53 5.94
C ASN A 702 29.26 10.84 6.62
N SER A 703 28.56 11.17 7.70
CA SER A 703 29.02 12.19 8.64
C SER A 703 29.99 11.65 9.70
N GLY A 704 30.14 10.31 9.80
CA GLY A 704 30.93 9.68 10.86
C GLY A 704 30.28 9.78 12.25
N ILE A 705 29.05 10.23 12.35
CA ILE A 705 28.38 10.54 13.61
C ILE A 705 27.60 9.31 14.08
N SER A 706 27.95 8.81 15.24
CA SER A 706 27.28 7.65 15.88
C SER A 706 25.86 7.94 16.38
N THR A 707 25.40 9.21 16.30
CA THR A 707 24.11 9.71 16.81
C THR A 707 23.07 9.94 15.74
N ASP A 708 23.34 9.57 14.47
CA ASP A 708 22.38 9.74 13.41
C ASP A 708 21.18 8.80 13.60
N GLY A 709 19.98 9.35 13.47
CA GLY A 709 18.73 8.60 13.37
C GLY A 709 18.32 8.45 11.91
N PHE A 710 17.50 7.44 11.65
CA PHE A 710 16.96 7.16 10.34
C PHE A 710 15.48 6.81 10.45
N LEU A 711 14.71 7.21 9.45
CA LEU A 711 13.32 6.81 9.29
C LEU A 711 12.99 6.66 7.81
N LEU A 712 11.91 5.95 7.52
CA LEU A 712 11.37 5.77 6.18
C LEU A 712 10.00 6.44 6.07
N GLN A 713 9.80 7.20 4.99
CA GLN A 713 8.52 7.83 4.68
C GLN A 713 8.46 8.19 3.21
N ASP A 714 7.36 7.93 2.55
CA ASP A 714 7.07 8.49 1.22
C ASP A 714 6.78 9.99 1.39
N VAL A 715 7.76 10.84 1.07
CA VAL A 715 7.63 12.31 1.22
C VAL A 715 7.23 13.00 -0.08
N ASN A 716 7.42 12.34 -1.22
CA ASN A 716 7.15 12.89 -2.56
C ASN A 716 5.87 12.34 -3.21
N GLY A 717 5.21 11.35 -2.57
CA GLY A 717 3.95 10.78 -3.01
C GLY A 717 4.07 9.85 -4.22
N ASP A 718 5.22 9.22 -4.44
CA ASP A 718 5.44 8.33 -5.59
C ASP A 718 5.14 6.85 -5.31
N GLY A 719 4.70 6.53 -4.08
CA GLY A 719 4.37 5.19 -3.63
C GLY A 719 5.58 4.38 -3.17
N MET A 720 6.78 4.96 -3.19
CA MET A 720 7.99 4.36 -2.65
C MET A 720 8.41 5.08 -1.37
N THR A 721 8.94 4.33 -0.43
CA THR A 721 9.34 4.89 0.86
C THR A 721 10.74 5.48 0.78
N ASP A 722 10.87 6.78 1.07
CA ASP A 722 12.12 7.50 1.05
C ASP A 722 12.89 7.37 2.36
N LEU A 723 14.22 7.41 2.29
CA LEU A 723 15.09 7.38 3.46
C LEU A 723 15.37 8.79 3.98
N ILE A 724 15.05 9.01 5.25
CA ILE A 724 15.36 10.26 5.93
C ILE A 724 16.40 9.99 7.01
N ARG A 725 17.52 10.66 6.90
CA ARG A 725 18.59 10.68 7.89
C ARG A 725 18.53 11.98 8.66
N TYR A 726 18.52 11.91 9.98
CA TYR A 726 18.50 13.11 10.82
C TYR A 726 19.56 13.05 11.92
N HIS A 727 20.08 14.20 12.27
CA HIS A 727 21.09 14.36 13.31
C HIS A 727 20.95 15.73 14.01
N SER A 728 21.86 16.08 14.89
CA SER A 728 21.76 17.28 15.72
C SER A 728 21.69 18.63 14.98
N SER A 729 22.07 18.68 13.71
CA SER A 729 22.09 19.92 12.90
C SER A 729 21.08 19.96 11.77
N GLY A 730 20.33 18.87 11.52
CA GLY A 730 19.35 18.87 10.45
C GLY A 730 18.93 17.47 10.05
N PHE A 731 18.22 17.38 8.93
CA PHE A 731 17.87 16.12 8.31
C PHE A 731 18.09 16.17 6.79
N PHE A 732 18.30 14.99 6.20
CA PHE A 732 18.53 14.82 4.78
C PHE A 732 17.55 13.78 4.27
N THR A 733 16.93 14.04 3.12
CA THR A 733 16.03 13.12 2.45
C THR A 733 16.72 12.52 1.22
N TYR A 734 16.60 11.22 1.08
CA TYR A 734 17.10 10.44 -0.03
C TYR A 734 15.91 9.76 -0.70
N LEU A 735 15.50 10.27 -1.86
CA LEU A 735 14.35 9.75 -2.58
C LEU A 735 14.62 8.35 -3.11
N ALA A 736 13.71 7.44 -2.85
CA ALA A 736 13.72 6.13 -3.46
C ALA A 736 13.53 6.25 -4.97
N LYS A 737 14.15 5.36 -5.72
CA LYS A 737 14.00 5.27 -7.18
C LYS A 737 13.74 3.83 -7.55
N LYS A 738 12.98 3.62 -8.60
CA LYS A 738 12.89 2.30 -9.21
C LYS A 738 14.30 1.81 -9.52
N ASN A 739 14.64 0.61 -9.07
CA ASN A 739 15.97 -0.02 -9.02
C ASN A 739 16.81 0.26 -7.76
N ASN A 740 16.19 0.68 -6.67
CA ASN A 740 16.86 0.88 -5.38
C ASN A 740 18.04 1.85 -5.41
N VAL A 741 18.01 2.83 -6.27
CA VAL A 741 19.03 3.88 -6.34
C VAL A 741 18.45 5.15 -5.74
N GLY A 742 18.78 5.43 -4.50
CA GLY A 742 18.45 6.69 -3.85
C GLY A 742 19.35 7.83 -4.32
N SER A 743 18.92 9.06 -4.15
CA SER A 743 19.72 10.26 -4.36
C SER A 743 19.43 11.28 -3.27
N VAL A 744 20.45 12.06 -2.91
CA VAL A 744 20.24 13.19 -2.00
C VAL A 744 19.46 14.26 -2.73
N GLU A 745 18.34 14.67 -2.19
CA GLU A 745 17.49 15.68 -2.78
C GLU A 745 17.54 17.00 -2.02
N CYS A 746 17.55 16.97 -0.69
CA CYS A 746 17.55 18.19 0.09
C CYS A 746 18.11 18.00 1.50
N ALA A 747 18.52 19.10 2.09
CA ALA A 747 18.89 19.19 3.48
C ALA A 747 18.08 20.29 4.16
N GLN A 748 17.60 20.02 5.35
CA GLN A 748 16.87 20.99 6.16
C GLN A 748 17.55 21.15 7.51
N ASN A 749 17.89 22.38 7.84
CA ASN A 749 18.50 22.69 9.12
C ASN A 749 17.43 22.80 10.20
N TYR A 750 17.61 22.10 11.29
CA TYR A 750 16.87 22.32 12.52
C TYR A 750 17.81 22.32 13.72
N THR A 751 17.44 23.00 14.76
CA THR A 751 18.30 23.12 15.93
C THR A 751 18.36 21.81 16.71
N SER A 752 19.54 21.48 17.20
CA SER A 752 19.93 20.21 17.83
C SER A 752 18.93 19.56 18.80
N LYS A 753 18.97 18.23 18.86
CA LYS A 753 18.19 17.36 19.77
C LYS A 753 16.67 17.48 19.60
N SER A 754 16.17 17.43 18.38
CA SER A 754 14.75 17.32 18.07
C SER A 754 14.38 15.85 17.79
N ILE A 755 13.17 15.48 18.10
CA ILE A 755 12.56 14.23 17.66
C ILE A 755 11.95 14.51 16.29
N LEU A 756 12.26 13.71 15.25
CA LEU A 756 11.66 13.81 13.94
C LEU A 756 10.65 12.69 13.73
N ILE A 757 9.43 13.04 13.33
CA ILE A 757 8.30 12.12 13.25
C ILE A 757 7.62 12.28 11.89
N PRO A 758 7.43 11.21 11.12
CA PRO A 758 6.51 11.24 9.98
C PRO A 758 5.08 11.28 10.50
N THR A 759 4.32 12.28 10.09
CA THR A 759 2.96 12.46 10.59
C THR A 759 2.08 13.20 9.58
N ASN A 760 0.80 12.91 9.55
CA ASN A 760 -0.17 13.61 8.72
C ASN A 760 -0.91 14.65 9.57
N ILE A 761 -0.50 15.91 9.46
CA ILE A 761 -1.14 17.01 10.21
C ILE A 761 -2.31 17.62 9.45
N ASN A 762 -2.28 17.55 8.12
CA ASN A 762 -3.36 18.06 7.29
C ASN A 762 -4.16 16.88 6.76
N SER A 763 -5.44 16.83 7.09
CA SER A 763 -6.39 15.77 6.73
C SER A 763 -6.49 15.44 5.24
N HIS A 764 -5.90 16.25 4.38
CA HIS A 764 -6.03 16.15 2.93
C HIS A 764 -4.71 15.88 2.21
N ASN A 765 -3.63 15.56 2.94
CA ASN A 765 -2.38 15.17 2.31
C ASN A 765 -2.36 13.67 2.02
N TYR A 766 -2.05 13.31 0.79
CA TYR A 766 -1.89 11.92 0.37
C TYR A 766 -0.56 11.30 0.82
N PHE A 767 0.36 12.11 1.35
CA PHE A 767 1.65 11.67 1.87
C PHE A 767 1.92 12.36 3.20
N SER A 768 2.69 11.71 4.05
CA SER A 768 2.99 12.22 5.38
C SER A 768 3.94 13.41 5.34
N GLN A 769 3.71 14.34 6.25
CA GLN A 769 4.63 15.43 6.53
C GLN A 769 5.66 14.97 7.57
N LEU A 770 6.76 15.70 7.67
CA LEU A 770 7.71 15.53 8.76
C LEU A 770 7.45 16.60 9.83
N VAL A 771 7.50 16.17 11.07
CA VAL A 771 7.37 17.05 12.22
C VAL A 771 8.60 16.94 13.08
N SER A 772 9.26 18.04 13.37
CA SER A 772 10.25 18.09 14.44
C SER A 772 9.63 18.59 15.73
N LEU A 773 9.98 17.93 16.81
CA LEU A 773 9.49 18.21 18.15
C LEU A 773 10.65 18.58 19.06
N LYS A 774 10.62 19.79 19.59
CA LYS A 774 11.66 20.32 20.48
C LYS A 774 11.07 21.29 21.50
N ASN A 775 11.30 21.02 22.77
CA ASN A 775 10.87 21.91 23.88
C ASN A 775 9.38 22.29 23.78
N GLY A 776 8.51 21.33 23.46
CA GLY A 776 7.09 21.61 23.28
C GLY A 776 6.73 22.35 22.00
N VAL A 777 7.68 22.62 21.11
CA VAL A 777 7.44 23.25 19.82
C VAL A 777 7.43 22.18 18.71
N VAL A 778 6.31 22.08 18.00
CA VAL A 778 6.13 21.24 16.81
C VAL A 778 6.38 22.12 15.59
N THR A 779 7.39 21.81 14.81
CA THR A 779 7.64 22.45 13.50
C THR A 779 7.33 21.47 12.39
N LYS A 780 6.47 21.87 11.45
CA LYS A 780 6.03 21.07 10.33
C LYS A 780 6.94 21.30 9.13
N TYR A 781 7.18 20.21 8.39
CA TYR A 781 7.92 20.25 7.15
C TYR A 781 7.15 19.50 6.10
N SER A 782 6.69 20.19 5.06
CA SER A 782 6.06 19.57 3.88
C SER A 782 7.07 19.56 2.75
N PHE A 783 7.24 18.42 2.11
CA PHE A 783 8.10 18.33 0.93
C PHE A 783 7.41 19.00 -0.25
N LYS A 784 8.12 19.90 -0.96
CA LYS A 784 7.51 20.72 -2.02
C LYS A 784 7.28 19.96 -3.32
N ARG A 785 7.97 18.85 -3.50
CA ARG A 785 7.88 18.03 -4.70
C ARG A 785 6.80 16.96 -4.51
N ASN A 786 5.95 16.80 -5.52
CA ASN A 786 5.00 15.69 -5.61
C ASN A 786 5.17 15.03 -6.97
N ASP A 787 5.84 13.87 -7.00
CA ASP A 787 6.21 13.21 -8.24
C ASP A 787 5.00 12.59 -8.96
N ASN A 788 3.96 12.18 -8.24
CA ASN A 788 2.71 11.74 -8.86
C ASN A 788 2.01 12.84 -9.66
N LYS A 789 2.04 14.08 -9.17
CA LYS A 789 1.46 15.22 -9.90
C LYS A 789 2.23 15.56 -11.16
N GLY A 790 3.56 15.38 -11.13
CA GLY A 790 4.43 15.70 -12.25
C GLY A 790 4.29 14.78 -13.46
N VAL A 791 3.69 13.61 -13.30
CA VAL A 791 3.52 12.62 -14.38
C VAL A 791 2.10 12.53 -14.91
N LEU A 792 1.15 13.35 -14.41
CA LEU A 792 -0.19 13.45 -14.95
C LEU A 792 -0.21 14.24 -16.26
N ALA A 793 -0.94 13.75 -17.27
CA ALA A 793 -1.11 14.44 -18.52
C ALA A 793 -2.00 15.69 -18.35
N THR A 794 -1.40 16.86 -18.28
CA THR A 794 -2.08 18.14 -18.08
C THR A 794 -2.66 18.75 -19.36
N GLY A 795 -2.31 18.20 -20.50
CA GLY A 795 -2.89 18.62 -21.77
C GLY A 795 -2.44 17.77 -22.95
N MET A 796 -3.07 18.02 -24.07
CA MET A 796 -2.81 17.38 -25.35
C MET A 796 -3.02 18.38 -26.48
N ALA A 797 -2.19 18.31 -27.52
CA ALA A 797 -2.47 18.94 -28.80
C ALA A 797 -2.66 17.84 -29.85
N ASN A 798 -3.81 17.85 -30.55
CA ASN A 798 -4.05 16.88 -31.61
C ASN A 798 -3.29 17.27 -32.90
N SER A 799 -3.32 16.41 -33.90
CA SER A 799 -2.61 16.61 -35.18
C SER A 799 -3.16 17.80 -36.01
N LEU A 800 -4.30 18.34 -35.65
CA LEU A 800 -4.86 19.55 -36.26
C LEU A 800 -4.48 20.84 -35.50
N GLY A 801 -3.69 20.72 -34.41
CA GLY A 801 -3.25 21.84 -33.59
C GLY A 801 -4.26 22.30 -32.55
N VAL A 802 -5.36 21.57 -32.37
CA VAL A 802 -6.33 21.85 -31.31
C VAL A 802 -5.73 21.41 -29.96
N VAL A 803 -5.72 22.32 -28.99
CA VAL A 803 -5.14 22.10 -27.67
C VAL A 803 -6.25 21.88 -26.64
N GLU A 804 -6.15 20.79 -25.90
CA GLU A 804 -6.96 20.48 -24.73
C GLU A 804 -6.14 20.65 -23.46
N LYS A 805 -6.71 21.24 -22.42
CA LYS A 805 -6.12 21.33 -21.08
C LYS A 805 -6.91 20.48 -20.08
N ASN A 806 -6.19 19.82 -19.20
CA ASN A 806 -6.75 19.03 -18.12
C ASN A 806 -6.45 19.70 -16.78
N THR A 807 -7.44 19.81 -15.92
CA THR A 807 -7.29 20.23 -14.54
C THR A 807 -7.68 19.08 -13.63
N TYR A 808 -6.80 18.70 -12.74
CA TYR A 808 -7.06 17.67 -11.73
C TYR A 808 -7.46 18.35 -10.43
N LEU A 809 -8.56 17.91 -9.85
CA LEU A 809 -8.98 18.27 -8.51
C LEU A 809 -8.51 17.13 -7.59
N LEU A 810 -7.65 17.44 -6.63
CA LEU A 810 -7.11 16.48 -5.66
C LEU A 810 -7.64 16.81 -4.26
#